data_408c487402e0220fc12a51077db968d4
#
_entry.id   408c487402e0220fc12a51077db968d4
#
_cell.length_a   1.000
_cell.length_b   1.000
_cell.length_c   1.000
_cell.angle_alpha   90.00
_cell.angle_beta   90.00
_cell.angle_gamma   90.00
#
_symmetry.space_group_name_H-M   'P 1'
#
loop_
_entity.id
_entity.type
_entity.pdbx_description
1 polymer ?
#
loop_
_entity_poly.entity_id
_entity_poly.type
_entity_poly.pdbx_seq_one_letter_code
_entity_poly.pdbx_strand_id
1 'polypeptide(L)'
;METRYHIIKNKKELKKLIACCKATGYACCDYETNAEPIYNKSFKPTILSVSWMPGFGASIPLGHFETKAYTSPGWNWKKMLRKFGEEVIENYEITKVAWNWKFDDQVNQKYHIFYRGTCLDGMLAKYVLNEEKPHDLKSMVRRYLPEYGNYEKQDAFDKIPWDKKELDPLCHYGCQDTDYTLRLMLFFEKKLIDLGMYSVFRNLFMCNSRVLTSVEKEGLYLDTEFNKKLLEEYKPKIDAARQAIYDLPRVKKFEKKYNQEKIDKYIQSIEAELEELDYNDPKDKRKIALREQKISNIKAGIFTTKKEQELIRPINLGSSVDLPKLMYSEDGFHFDVIKDNDSGKPSTDEETLTNLRLTVKKPDSPKAIFLDKLLELRGLEKMYKTYIYGWWKKVQDDSRLHGRYNIHGTDSNRFSSADPNMQQIPKTTVDPNIKKQLVAPPGYLYMAFDYSQAELRMMAHLSGDETYLEAFAKGVDPHLGIAAAKYGVPIEEASKIYEDESHPDHKLWKTRRKQAKQIAFGLIYGIGDALLAVKLSDPKAGIIVTKEEARKEMDEFFKKHPKILKFKEKQEKFLRKHGYYTQLFGTKRRLPQIYSNDKQEVAYAIRLGLNFPCQGAAANMTNFGAILVYWLMRQGKLPMMKEACTVHDAVYMYSKPKDINTWTVYTIWNILRNPSTKKYFGFQVDDVDMDMDFTIGRSMAEELPFIPGYDYNKMLQSDFSVEEYMEEHKKYKHIHIKQFKERFNKQIKRYEKDFERTHSMAS
;
A
#
# COMPACT_ATOMS: atom_id res chain seq x y z
N MET A 1 -27.87 -16.86 -25.69
CA MET A 1 -26.95 -17.18 -26.80
C MET A 1 -26.17 -18.42 -26.41
N GLU A 2 -26.14 -19.43 -27.27
CA GLU A 2 -25.41 -20.66 -27.02
C GLU A 2 -23.91 -20.35 -26.96
N THR A 3 -23.22 -20.75 -25.87
CA THR A 3 -21.78 -20.50 -25.70
C THR A 3 -20.97 -21.52 -26.50
N ARG A 4 -19.93 -21.04 -27.20
CA ARG A 4 -19.05 -21.88 -28.04
C ARG A 4 -17.60 -21.68 -27.58
N TYR A 5 -17.10 -22.66 -26.82
CA TYR A 5 -15.74 -22.66 -26.30
C TYR A 5 -14.92 -23.78 -26.95
N HIS A 6 -13.66 -23.49 -27.27
CA HIS A 6 -12.79 -24.41 -28.00
C HIS A 6 -11.38 -24.47 -27.38
N ILE A 7 -10.76 -25.67 -27.49
CA ILE A 7 -9.33 -25.82 -27.20
C ILE A 7 -8.58 -25.77 -28.53
N ILE A 8 -7.59 -24.92 -28.64
CA ILE A 8 -6.74 -24.77 -29.82
C ILE A 8 -5.74 -25.93 -29.88
N LYS A 9 -5.91 -26.81 -30.84
CA LYS A 9 -5.13 -28.07 -30.97
C LYS A 9 -4.00 -28.00 -32.00
N ASN A 10 -4.05 -27.05 -32.94
CA ASN A 10 -3.08 -26.94 -34.03
C ASN A 10 -2.94 -25.51 -34.57
N LYS A 11 -1.92 -25.31 -35.42
CA LYS A 11 -1.61 -24.01 -36.03
C LYS A 11 -2.74 -23.43 -36.89
N LYS A 12 -3.57 -24.29 -37.52
CA LYS A 12 -4.68 -23.83 -38.35
C LYS A 12 -5.79 -23.21 -37.50
N GLU A 13 -6.07 -23.82 -36.37
CA GLU A 13 -7.05 -23.31 -35.41
C GLU A 13 -6.56 -21.99 -34.74
N LEU A 14 -5.25 -21.90 -34.39
CA LEU A 14 -4.67 -20.66 -33.91
C LEU A 14 -4.81 -19.52 -34.95
N LYS A 15 -4.56 -19.80 -36.23
CA LYS A 15 -4.77 -18.80 -37.30
C LYS A 15 -6.23 -18.35 -37.38
N LYS A 16 -7.20 -19.27 -37.19
CA LYS A 16 -8.62 -18.91 -37.17
C LYS A 16 -8.96 -18.01 -35.98
N LEU A 17 -8.46 -18.34 -34.79
CA LEU A 17 -8.66 -17.51 -33.61
C LEU A 17 -8.11 -16.09 -33.83
N ILE A 18 -6.88 -15.95 -34.35
CA ILE A 18 -6.28 -14.67 -34.72
C ILE A 18 -7.15 -13.89 -35.69
N ALA A 19 -7.69 -14.56 -36.73
CA ALA A 19 -8.57 -13.94 -37.70
C ALA A 19 -9.89 -13.46 -37.06
N CYS A 20 -10.46 -14.21 -36.12
CA CYS A 20 -11.64 -13.80 -35.37
C CYS A 20 -11.37 -12.53 -34.54
N CYS A 21 -10.24 -12.47 -33.80
CA CYS A 21 -9.85 -11.28 -33.05
C CYS A 21 -9.67 -10.05 -33.96
N LYS A 22 -9.05 -10.23 -35.14
CA LYS A 22 -8.89 -9.14 -36.13
C LYS A 22 -10.24 -8.68 -36.71
N ALA A 23 -11.13 -9.60 -36.98
CA ALA A 23 -12.44 -9.30 -37.56
C ALA A 23 -13.35 -8.53 -36.58
N THR A 24 -13.30 -8.85 -35.29
CA THR A 24 -14.12 -8.19 -34.27
C THR A 24 -13.47 -6.94 -33.71
N GLY A 25 -12.14 -6.79 -33.82
CA GLY A 25 -11.37 -5.73 -33.20
C GLY A 25 -11.21 -5.87 -31.67
N TYR A 26 -11.54 -7.04 -31.08
CA TYR A 26 -11.46 -7.31 -29.66
C TYR A 26 -10.70 -8.61 -29.34
N ALA A 27 -9.96 -8.62 -28.23
CA ALA A 27 -9.40 -9.81 -27.63
C ALA A 27 -9.39 -9.65 -26.09
N CYS A 28 -10.30 -10.34 -25.42
CA CYS A 28 -10.27 -10.47 -23.96
C CYS A 28 -9.37 -11.66 -23.62
N CYS A 29 -8.31 -11.44 -22.85
CA CYS A 29 -7.27 -12.41 -22.56
C CYS A 29 -7.15 -12.64 -21.05
N ASP A 30 -6.85 -13.90 -20.67
CA ASP A 30 -6.61 -14.31 -19.30
C ASP A 30 -5.63 -15.49 -19.27
N TYR A 31 -4.63 -15.44 -18.39
CA TYR A 31 -3.63 -16.48 -18.18
C TYR A 31 -3.90 -17.28 -16.92
N GLU A 32 -3.90 -18.61 -17.04
CA GLU A 32 -3.70 -19.49 -15.90
C GLU A 32 -2.23 -19.90 -15.81
N THR A 33 -1.71 -20.04 -14.58
CA THR A 33 -0.29 -20.26 -14.33
C THR A 33 -0.05 -21.37 -13.31
N ASN A 34 1.22 -21.77 -13.12
CA ASN A 34 1.60 -22.78 -12.14
C ASN A 34 1.76 -22.24 -10.71
N ALA A 35 1.14 -21.10 -10.40
CA ALA A 35 1.19 -20.44 -9.08
C ALA A 35 2.59 -20.03 -8.57
N GLU A 36 3.64 -20.20 -9.38
CA GLU A 36 4.97 -19.71 -9.07
C GLU A 36 5.07 -18.19 -9.26
N PRO A 37 5.92 -17.49 -8.51
CA PRO A 37 6.18 -16.08 -8.75
C PRO A 37 6.69 -15.82 -10.16
N ILE A 38 6.17 -14.78 -10.81
CA ILE A 38 6.40 -14.53 -12.25
C ILE A 38 7.90 -14.45 -12.60
N TYR A 39 8.74 -13.89 -11.73
CA TYR A 39 10.16 -13.66 -12.01
C TYR A 39 11.05 -14.84 -11.62
N ASN A 40 10.51 -15.91 -11.04
CA ASN A 40 11.25 -17.15 -10.81
C ASN A 40 11.42 -17.96 -12.11
N LYS A 41 12.50 -18.73 -12.17
CA LYS A 41 12.81 -19.60 -13.35
C LYS A 41 11.79 -20.71 -13.54
N SER A 42 11.15 -21.17 -12.46
CA SER A 42 10.11 -22.21 -12.44
C SER A 42 8.76 -21.76 -12.98
N PHE A 43 8.52 -20.46 -13.12
CA PHE A 43 7.25 -19.90 -13.58
C PHE A 43 6.89 -20.35 -15.01
N LYS A 44 5.62 -20.79 -15.19
CA LYS A 44 5.05 -21.19 -16.49
C LYS A 44 3.59 -20.76 -16.58
N PRO A 45 3.15 -20.16 -17.69
CA PRO A 45 1.73 -20.09 -18.00
C PRO A 45 1.26 -21.48 -18.45
N THR A 46 0.12 -21.92 -17.95
CA THR A 46 -0.48 -23.22 -18.27
C THR A 46 -1.36 -23.13 -19.52
N ILE A 47 -2.23 -22.13 -19.58
CA ILE A 47 -3.10 -21.81 -20.72
C ILE A 47 -3.16 -20.28 -20.91
N LEU A 48 -3.57 -19.86 -22.12
CA LEU A 48 -4.07 -18.52 -22.42
C LEU A 48 -5.46 -18.66 -23.01
N SER A 49 -6.46 -18.13 -22.31
CA SER A 49 -7.84 -18.09 -22.78
C SER A 49 -8.14 -16.76 -23.45
N VAL A 50 -8.95 -16.77 -24.50
CA VAL A 50 -9.24 -15.61 -25.36
C VAL A 50 -10.70 -15.61 -25.77
N SER A 51 -11.41 -14.49 -25.52
CA SER A 51 -12.74 -14.21 -26.06
C SER A 51 -12.69 -12.98 -26.95
N TRP A 52 -13.31 -13.05 -28.12
CA TRP A 52 -13.35 -11.98 -29.15
C TRP A 52 -14.74 -11.37 -29.36
N MET A 53 -15.75 -12.03 -28.87
CA MET A 53 -17.15 -11.56 -28.82
C MET A 53 -17.94 -12.34 -27.76
N PRO A 54 -19.00 -11.75 -27.18
CA PRO A 54 -19.84 -12.44 -26.21
C PRO A 54 -20.34 -13.80 -26.68
N GLY A 55 -20.15 -14.84 -25.86
CA GLY A 55 -20.54 -16.23 -26.14
C GLY A 55 -19.49 -17.05 -26.90
N PHE A 56 -18.33 -16.49 -27.26
CA PHE A 56 -17.27 -17.19 -27.95
C PHE A 56 -15.95 -17.08 -27.21
N GLY A 57 -15.28 -18.21 -27.06
CA GLY A 57 -13.98 -18.28 -26.43
C GLY A 57 -13.12 -19.43 -26.94
N ALA A 58 -11.80 -19.28 -26.80
CA ALA A 58 -10.87 -20.37 -27.12
C ALA A 58 -9.67 -20.32 -26.16
N SER A 59 -9.19 -21.48 -25.70
CA SER A 59 -7.99 -21.60 -24.91
C SER A 59 -6.83 -22.18 -25.68
N ILE A 60 -5.67 -21.57 -25.55
CA ILE A 60 -4.40 -21.99 -26.15
C ILE A 60 -3.61 -22.73 -25.07
N PRO A 61 -3.44 -24.08 -25.20
CA PRO A 61 -2.59 -24.84 -24.29
C PRO A 61 -1.12 -24.37 -24.36
N LEU A 62 -0.53 -24.06 -23.24
CA LEU A 62 0.85 -23.56 -23.13
C LEU A 62 1.73 -24.57 -22.38
N GLY A 63 2.22 -24.21 -21.20
CA GLY A 63 3.14 -25.02 -20.40
C GLY A 63 2.49 -26.08 -19.51
N HIS A 64 1.22 -26.42 -19.72
CA HIS A 64 0.49 -27.43 -18.96
C HIS A 64 1.03 -28.84 -19.22
N PHE A 65 0.96 -29.72 -18.23
CA PHE A 65 1.52 -31.08 -18.34
C PHE A 65 0.80 -31.95 -19.40
N GLU A 66 -0.49 -31.75 -19.64
CA GLU A 66 -1.26 -32.45 -20.64
C GLU A 66 -1.22 -31.80 -22.04
N THR A 67 -0.54 -30.67 -22.22
CA THR A 67 -0.54 -29.96 -23.53
C THR A 67 -0.22 -30.87 -24.70
N LYS A 68 0.75 -31.79 -24.53
CA LYS A 68 1.14 -32.73 -25.62
C LYS A 68 0.05 -33.71 -26.01
N ALA A 69 -0.84 -34.09 -25.08
CA ALA A 69 -1.95 -35.01 -25.34
C ALA A 69 -3.07 -34.35 -26.16
N TYR A 70 -3.25 -33.04 -25.95
CA TYR A 70 -4.32 -32.27 -26.58
C TYR A 70 -3.92 -31.60 -27.90
N THR A 71 -2.62 -31.47 -28.19
CA THR A 71 -2.15 -30.70 -29.33
C THR A 71 -1.44 -31.56 -30.36
N SER A 72 -1.44 -31.11 -31.64
CA SER A 72 -0.81 -31.82 -32.75
C SER A 72 0.71 -31.99 -32.55
N PRO A 73 1.31 -33.04 -33.17
CA PRO A 73 2.77 -33.21 -33.17
C PRO A 73 3.48 -31.95 -33.66
N GLY A 74 4.58 -31.61 -32.97
CA GLY A 74 5.35 -30.38 -33.25
C GLY A 74 4.75 -29.10 -32.69
N TRP A 75 3.75 -29.17 -31.79
CA TRP A 75 3.28 -28.02 -31.01
C TRP A 75 4.39 -27.50 -30.13
N ASN A 76 4.77 -26.23 -30.33
CA ASN A 76 5.70 -25.52 -29.48
C ASN A 76 4.96 -24.30 -28.88
N TRP A 77 4.53 -24.41 -27.65
CA TRP A 77 3.69 -23.41 -27.03
C TRP A 77 4.34 -22.02 -26.98
N LYS A 78 5.67 -21.92 -26.79
CA LYS A 78 6.37 -20.63 -26.81
C LYS A 78 6.28 -19.94 -28.17
N LYS A 79 6.42 -20.74 -29.27
CA LYS A 79 6.25 -20.20 -30.62
C LYS A 79 4.79 -19.82 -30.89
N MET A 80 3.82 -20.58 -30.38
CA MET A 80 2.41 -20.26 -30.53
C MET A 80 2.00 -19.01 -29.75
N LEU A 81 2.47 -18.90 -28.50
CA LEU A 81 2.28 -17.71 -27.69
C LEU A 81 2.91 -16.48 -28.36
N ARG A 82 4.15 -16.58 -28.83
CA ARG A 82 4.80 -15.47 -29.54
C ARG A 82 4.02 -15.04 -30.79
N LYS A 83 3.57 -15.99 -31.59
CA LYS A 83 2.74 -15.70 -32.78
C LYS A 83 1.45 -15.00 -32.41
N PHE A 84 0.73 -15.47 -31.40
CA PHE A 84 -0.50 -14.82 -30.94
C PHE A 84 -0.18 -13.41 -30.40
N GLY A 85 0.93 -13.27 -29.65
CA GLY A 85 1.42 -12.00 -29.16
C GLY A 85 1.62 -10.97 -30.28
N GLU A 86 2.39 -11.32 -31.30
CA GLU A 86 2.68 -10.45 -32.46
C GLU A 86 1.42 -10.04 -33.23
N GLU A 87 0.50 -10.99 -33.45
CA GLU A 87 -0.64 -10.77 -34.33
C GLU A 87 -1.86 -10.15 -33.61
N VAL A 88 -1.98 -10.32 -32.29
CA VAL A 88 -3.15 -9.87 -31.51
C VAL A 88 -2.74 -8.88 -30.40
N ILE A 89 -1.83 -9.29 -29.49
CA ILE A 89 -1.50 -8.45 -28.32
C ILE A 89 -0.75 -7.18 -28.73
N GLU A 90 0.20 -7.30 -29.67
CA GLU A 90 1.01 -6.18 -30.17
C GLU A 90 0.31 -5.41 -31.34
N ASN A 91 -0.89 -5.83 -31.74
CA ASN A 91 -1.65 -5.16 -32.80
C ASN A 91 -2.40 -3.95 -32.24
N TYR A 92 -2.17 -2.76 -32.83
CA TYR A 92 -2.81 -1.51 -32.42
C TYR A 92 -4.32 -1.44 -32.71
N GLU A 93 -4.79 -2.14 -33.72
CA GLU A 93 -6.19 -2.12 -34.17
C GLU A 93 -7.11 -2.98 -33.30
N ILE A 94 -6.55 -3.89 -32.50
CA ILE A 94 -7.30 -4.76 -31.62
C ILE A 94 -7.35 -4.14 -30.22
N THR A 95 -8.54 -3.97 -29.66
CA THR A 95 -8.75 -3.63 -28.26
C THR A 95 -8.54 -4.85 -27.37
N LYS A 96 -7.59 -4.79 -26.46
CA LYS A 96 -7.34 -5.84 -25.48
C LYS A 96 -8.13 -5.56 -24.21
N VAL A 97 -8.76 -6.61 -23.69
CA VAL A 97 -9.57 -6.57 -22.47
C VAL A 97 -9.02 -7.60 -21.50
N ALA A 98 -9.05 -7.33 -20.20
CA ALA A 98 -8.73 -8.28 -19.15
C ALA A 98 -9.45 -7.92 -17.84
N TRP A 99 -9.40 -8.79 -16.86
CA TRP A 99 -9.78 -8.52 -15.48
C TRP A 99 -8.52 -8.53 -14.61
N ASN A 100 -8.11 -7.37 -14.06
CA ASN A 100 -6.81 -7.17 -13.43
C ASN A 100 -5.64 -7.31 -14.42
N TRP A 101 -5.72 -6.57 -15.51
CA TRP A 101 -4.82 -6.51 -16.65
C TRP A 101 -3.32 -6.55 -16.33
N LYS A 102 -2.88 -5.99 -15.21
CA LYS A 102 -1.46 -5.93 -14.86
C LYS A 102 -0.80 -7.30 -14.75
N PHE A 103 -1.50 -8.30 -14.23
CA PHE A 103 -0.97 -9.66 -14.13
C PHE A 103 -0.66 -10.24 -15.50
N ASP A 104 -1.62 -10.15 -16.41
CA ASP A 104 -1.48 -10.66 -17.78
C ASP A 104 -0.38 -9.92 -18.55
N ASP A 105 -0.24 -8.60 -18.32
CA ASP A 105 0.83 -7.82 -18.93
C ASP A 105 2.20 -8.25 -18.43
N GLN A 106 2.38 -8.53 -17.14
CA GLN A 106 3.64 -9.04 -16.60
C GLN A 106 3.99 -10.42 -17.19
N VAL A 107 3.01 -11.33 -17.34
CA VAL A 107 3.21 -12.61 -18.00
C VAL A 107 3.65 -12.39 -19.44
N ASN A 108 2.97 -11.55 -20.20
CA ASN A 108 3.35 -11.21 -21.57
C ASN A 108 4.78 -10.66 -21.65
N GLN A 109 5.12 -9.70 -20.80
CA GLN A 109 6.45 -9.07 -20.79
C GLN A 109 7.57 -10.06 -20.45
N LYS A 110 7.31 -11.09 -19.62
CA LYS A 110 8.28 -12.18 -19.37
C LYS A 110 8.63 -12.94 -20.64
N TYR A 111 7.69 -13.04 -21.58
CA TYR A 111 7.88 -13.70 -22.88
C TYR A 111 8.14 -12.70 -24.02
N HIS A 112 8.55 -11.45 -23.69
CA HIS A 112 8.87 -10.38 -24.65
C HIS A 112 7.70 -10.02 -25.57
N ILE A 113 6.48 -10.09 -25.06
CA ILE A 113 5.25 -9.65 -25.73
C ILE A 113 4.79 -8.36 -25.04
N PHE A 114 4.46 -7.33 -25.81
CA PHE A 114 4.13 -6.02 -25.28
C PHE A 114 2.77 -5.55 -25.79
N TYR A 115 1.86 -5.25 -24.88
CA TYR A 115 0.58 -4.66 -25.24
C TYR A 115 0.74 -3.36 -26.03
N ARG A 116 0.07 -3.29 -27.18
CA ARG A 116 0.00 -2.10 -28.04
C ARG A 116 -1.44 -1.66 -28.21
N GLY A 117 -1.68 -0.36 -28.49
CA GLY A 117 -3.02 0.19 -28.70
C GLY A 117 -3.87 0.20 -27.42
N THR A 118 -5.17 0.09 -27.60
CA THR A 118 -6.16 0.19 -26.52
C THR A 118 -6.16 -1.05 -25.64
N CYS A 119 -6.07 -0.82 -24.31
CA CYS A 119 -6.25 -1.84 -23.29
C CYS A 119 -7.31 -1.37 -22.30
N LEU A 120 -8.19 -2.27 -21.87
CA LEU A 120 -9.29 -2.01 -20.95
C LEU A 120 -9.28 -3.06 -19.82
N ASP A 121 -9.44 -2.61 -18.59
CA ASP A 121 -9.50 -3.46 -17.39
C ASP A 121 -10.89 -3.38 -16.78
N GLY A 122 -11.62 -4.51 -16.77
CA GLY A 122 -12.98 -4.58 -16.24
C GLY A 122 -13.06 -4.30 -14.74
N MET A 123 -12.06 -4.70 -13.97
CA MET A 123 -11.99 -4.43 -12.54
C MET A 123 -11.82 -2.94 -12.25
N LEU A 124 -10.94 -2.25 -12.98
CA LEU A 124 -10.76 -0.80 -12.86
C LEU A 124 -11.96 -0.01 -13.38
N ALA A 125 -12.60 -0.47 -14.45
CA ALA A 125 -13.84 0.12 -14.94
C ALA A 125 -14.94 0.08 -13.87
N LYS A 126 -15.13 -1.07 -13.21
CA LYS A 126 -16.06 -1.21 -12.09
C LYS A 126 -15.68 -0.32 -10.91
N TYR A 127 -14.40 -0.26 -10.55
CA TYR A 127 -13.93 0.60 -9.45
C TYR A 127 -14.22 2.08 -9.71
N VAL A 128 -13.99 2.57 -10.92
CA VAL A 128 -14.29 3.97 -11.29
C VAL A 128 -15.80 4.24 -11.24
N LEU A 129 -16.62 3.28 -11.69
CA LEU A 129 -18.09 3.39 -11.60
C LEU A 129 -18.59 3.32 -10.17
N ASN A 130 -18.01 2.45 -9.35
CA ASN A 130 -18.35 2.27 -7.94
C ASN A 130 -17.14 1.70 -7.19
N GLU A 131 -16.59 2.49 -6.26
CA GLU A 131 -15.42 2.13 -5.44
C GLU A 131 -15.71 1.10 -4.36
N GLU A 132 -16.98 0.80 -4.06
CA GLU A 132 -17.36 -0.18 -3.04
C GLU A 132 -17.00 -1.60 -3.47
N LYS A 133 -16.42 -2.35 -2.53
CA LYS A 133 -16.12 -3.78 -2.73
C LYS A 133 -17.41 -4.62 -2.80
N PRO A 134 -17.38 -5.78 -3.41
CA PRO A 134 -16.23 -6.48 -4.03
C PRO A 134 -15.91 -5.98 -5.45
N HIS A 135 -14.66 -6.29 -5.91
CA HIS A 135 -14.19 -5.98 -7.27
C HIS A 135 -13.76 -7.23 -8.05
N ASP A 136 -13.88 -8.42 -7.46
CA ASP A 136 -13.54 -9.67 -8.13
C ASP A 136 -14.55 -10.02 -9.24
N LEU A 137 -14.06 -10.71 -10.27
CA LEU A 137 -14.86 -11.08 -11.44
C LEU A 137 -16.12 -11.86 -11.06
N LYS A 138 -15.96 -12.84 -10.17
CA LYS A 138 -17.02 -13.77 -9.77
C LYS A 138 -18.20 -13.05 -9.11
N SER A 139 -17.90 -12.12 -8.22
CA SER A 139 -18.93 -11.27 -7.59
C SER A 139 -19.62 -10.38 -8.62
N MET A 140 -18.89 -9.90 -9.63
CA MET A 140 -19.46 -9.06 -10.68
C MET A 140 -20.32 -9.87 -11.63
N VAL A 141 -19.94 -11.10 -11.99
CA VAL A 141 -20.77 -12.01 -12.76
C VAL A 141 -22.08 -12.29 -12.03
N ARG A 142 -22.03 -12.66 -10.73
CA ARG A 142 -23.23 -12.88 -9.92
C ARG A 142 -24.17 -11.66 -9.90
N ARG A 143 -23.62 -10.46 -9.88
CA ARG A 143 -24.39 -9.22 -9.77
C ARG A 143 -24.97 -8.74 -11.10
N TYR A 144 -24.22 -8.84 -12.20
CA TYR A 144 -24.58 -8.22 -13.49
C TYR A 144 -24.93 -9.21 -14.57
N LEU A 145 -24.58 -10.49 -14.38
CA LEU A 145 -24.86 -11.61 -15.30
C LEU A 145 -25.38 -12.81 -14.48
N PRO A 146 -26.52 -12.65 -13.78
CA PRO A 146 -26.99 -13.63 -12.79
C PRO A 146 -27.25 -15.02 -13.39
N GLU A 147 -27.56 -15.09 -14.69
CA GLU A 147 -27.74 -16.34 -15.42
C GLU A 147 -26.46 -17.21 -15.47
N TYR A 148 -25.28 -16.61 -15.28
CA TYR A 148 -23.97 -17.28 -15.23
C TYR A 148 -23.37 -17.32 -13.81
N GLY A 149 -24.08 -16.84 -12.79
CA GLY A 149 -23.55 -16.58 -11.44
C GLY A 149 -23.03 -17.77 -10.66
N ASN A 150 -23.34 -19.01 -11.11
CA ASN A 150 -22.90 -20.25 -10.45
C ASN A 150 -21.86 -21.05 -11.26
N TYR A 151 -21.21 -20.44 -12.25
CA TYR A 151 -20.29 -21.16 -13.15
C TYR A 151 -19.12 -21.83 -12.40
N GLU A 152 -18.69 -21.33 -11.27
CA GLU A 152 -17.66 -21.93 -10.41
C GLU A 152 -18.08 -23.22 -9.72
N LYS A 153 -19.37 -23.37 -9.42
CA LYS A 153 -19.88 -24.55 -8.71
C LYS A 153 -20.03 -25.77 -9.61
N GLN A 154 -20.03 -25.57 -10.92
CA GLN A 154 -20.15 -26.65 -11.89
C GLN A 154 -18.89 -27.50 -11.97
N ASP A 155 -17.73 -26.93 -11.60
CA ASP A 155 -16.45 -27.63 -11.60
C ASP A 155 -15.91 -27.65 -10.17
N ALA A 156 -15.74 -28.82 -9.57
CA ALA A 156 -15.20 -29.00 -8.20
C ALA A 156 -13.72 -28.58 -8.05
N PHE A 157 -13.37 -27.38 -8.57
CA PHE A 157 -12.01 -26.90 -8.72
C PHE A 157 -11.32 -26.47 -7.42
N ASP A 158 -12.04 -26.16 -6.35
CA ASP A 158 -11.52 -25.39 -5.23
C ASP A 158 -10.43 -26.09 -4.38
N LYS A 159 -10.20 -27.37 -4.59
CA LYS A 159 -9.23 -28.15 -3.78
C LYS A 159 -7.97 -28.61 -4.53
N ILE A 160 -7.92 -28.44 -5.84
CA ILE A 160 -6.79 -28.89 -6.67
C ILE A 160 -5.92 -27.68 -7.07
N PRO A 161 -4.59 -27.71 -6.87
CA PRO A 161 -3.71 -26.67 -7.37
C PRO A 161 -3.88 -26.42 -8.87
N TRP A 162 -3.84 -25.17 -9.31
CA TRP A 162 -4.12 -24.77 -10.70
C TRP A 162 -3.27 -25.50 -11.74
N ASP A 163 -2.02 -25.77 -11.45
CA ASP A 163 -1.08 -26.49 -12.31
C ASP A 163 -1.30 -28.01 -12.37
N LYS A 164 -2.19 -28.54 -11.51
CA LYS A 164 -2.52 -29.97 -11.42
C LYS A 164 -3.96 -30.30 -11.89
N LYS A 165 -4.72 -29.29 -12.27
CA LYS A 165 -6.06 -29.48 -12.82
C LYS A 165 -5.95 -30.12 -14.21
N GLU A 166 -6.98 -30.88 -14.63
CA GLU A 166 -7.07 -31.39 -15.97
C GLU A 166 -7.23 -30.26 -16.99
N LEU A 167 -6.65 -30.41 -18.18
CA LEU A 167 -6.57 -29.33 -19.17
C LEU A 167 -7.95 -28.94 -19.73
N ASP A 168 -8.83 -29.89 -19.98
CA ASP A 168 -10.13 -29.61 -20.60
C ASP A 168 -11.04 -28.75 -19.71
N PRO A 169 -11.30 -29.12 -18.43
CA PRO A 169 -12.02 -28.26 -17.51
C PRO A 169 -11.34 -26.89 -17.29
N LEU A 170 -10.00 -26.86 -17.20
CA LEU A 170 -9.25 -25.62 -17.04
C LEU A 170 -9.44 -24.68 -18.24
N CYS A 171 -9.40 -25.19 -19.46
CA CYS A 171 -9.67 -24.44 -20.69
C CYS A 171 -11.12 -23.94 -20.77
N HIS A 172 -12.07 -24.73 -20.32
CA HIS A 172 -13.48 -24.33 -20.29
C HIS A 172 -13.68 -23.17 -19.31
N TYR A 173 -13.14 -23.30 -18.10
CA TYR A 173 -13.16 -22.27 -17.06
C TYR A 173 -12.53 -20.95 -17.55
N GLY A 174 -11.32 -20.97 -18.13
CA GLY A 174 -10.68 -19.77 -18.65
C GLY A 174 -11.45 -19.12 -19.81
N CYS A 175 -12.14 -19.89 -20.65
CA CYS A 175 -13.04 -19.34 -21.67
C CYS A 175 -14.24 -18.63 -21.04
N GLN A 176 -14.80 -19.15 -19.93
CA GLN A 176 -15.89 -18.50 -19.20
C GLN A 176 -15.42 -17.17 -18.60
N ASP A 177 -14.25 -17.16 -17.94
CA ASP A 177 -13.70 -15.95 -17.34
C ASP A 177 -13.46 -14.87 -18.40
N THR A 178 -12.91 -15.20 -19.56
CA THR A 178 -12.71 -14.23 -20.65
C THR A 178 -14.01 -13.76 -21.31
N ASP A 179 -15.00 -14.64 -21.51
CA ASP A 179 -16.32 -14.27 -22.06
C ASP A 179 -17.05 -13.32 -21.12
N TYR A 180 -17.11 -13.66 -19.83
CA TYR A 180 -17.82 -12.82 -18.85
C TYR A 180 -17.10 -11.51 -18.60
N THR A 181 -15.78 -11.50 -18.59
CA THR A 181 -14.98 -10.27 -18.54
C THR A 181 -15.28 -9.36 -19.72
N LEU A 182 -15.36 -9.89 -20.94
CA LEU A 182 -15.69 -9.09 -22.13
C LEU A 182 -17.09 -8.50 -22.04
N ARG A 183 -18.09 -9.30 -21.66
CA ARG A 183 -19.48 -8.82 -21.48
C ARG A 183 -19.56 -7.69 -20.43
N LEU A 184 -18.92 -7.89 -19.28
CA LEU A 184 -18.90 -6.89 -18.21
C LEU A 184 -18.17 -5.61 -18.65
N MET A 185 -17.04 -5.73 -19.35
CA MET A 185 -16.31 -4.57 -19.82
C MET A 185 -17.10 -3.73 -20.81
N LEU A 186 -17.76 -4.34 -21.80
CA LEU A 186 -18.62 -3.65 -22.76
C LEU A 186 -19.79 -2.92 -22.05
N PHE A 187 -20.38 -3.55 -21.03
CA PHE A 187 -21.42 -2.93 -20.22
C PHE A 187 -20.88 -1.76 -19.38
N PHE A 188 -19.72 -1.93 -18.74
CA PHE A 188 -19.11 -0.86 -17.91
C PHE A 188 -18.60 0.29 -18.78
N GLU A 189 -18.03 0.03 -19.95
CA GLU A 189 -17.56 1.06 -20.87
C GLU A 189 -18.71 2.00 -21.27
N LYS A 190 -19.85 1.44 -21.66
CA LYS A 190 -21.05 2.22 -21.95
C LYS A 190 -21.47 3.10 -20.76
N LYS A 191 -21.50 2.52 -19.54
CA LYS A 191 -21.84 3.28 -18.33
C LYS A 191 -20.84 4.39 -18.01
N LEU A 192 -19.54 4.15 -18.23
CA LEU A 192 -18.50 5.17 -18.01
C LEU A 192 -18.67 6.35 -18.99
N ILE A 193 -19.04 6.08 -20.23
CA ILE A 193 -19.35 7.11 -21.24
C ILE A 193 -20.60 7.88 -20.84
N ASP A 194 -21.70 7.19 -20.54
CA ASP A 194 -22.98 7.80 -20.15
C ASP A 194 -22.86 8.71 -18.92
N LEU A 195 -21.95 8.39 -17.98
CA LEU A 195 -21.73 9.14 -16.75
C LEU A 195 -20.59 10.17 -16.84
N GLY A 196 -19.97 10.34 -18.02
CA GLY A 196 -18.83 11.25 -18.23
C GLY A 196 -17.56 10.87 -17.48
N MET A 197 -17.41 9.59 -17.07
CA MET A 197 -16.27 9.08 -16.31
C MET A 197 -15.25 8.34 -17.18
N TYR A 198 -15.49 8.22 -18.49
CA TYR A 198 -14.61 7.49 -19.39
C TYR A 198 -13.21 8.13 -19.51
N SER A 199 -13.14 9.46 -19.52
CA SER A 199 -11.86 10.18 -19.57
C SER A 199 -10.96 9.86 -18.38
N VAL A 200 -11.48 9.90 -17.16
CA VAL A 200 -10.69 9.58 -15.96
C VAL A 200 -10.29 8.11 -15.94
N PHE A 201 -11.17 7.19 -16.36
CA PHE A 201 -10.85 5.77 -16.51
C PHE A 201 -9.66 5.58 -17.46
N ARG A 202 -9.72 6.16 -18.65
CA ARG A 202 -8.68 5.99 -19.69
C ARG A 202 -7.38 6.70 -19.35
N ASN A 203 -7.44 7.97 -18.98
CA ASN A 203 -6.27 8.84 -18.89
C ASN A 203 -5.55 8.74 -17.54
N LEU A 204 -6.25 8.27 -16.49
CA LEU A 204 -5.63 8.10 -15.17
C LEU A 204 -5.49 6.62 -14.81
N PHE A 205 -6.58 5.86 -14.71
CA PHE A 205 -6.55 4.50 -14.17
C PHE A 205 -5.85 3.51 -15.08
N MET A 206 -6.16 3.50 -16.38
CA MET A 206 -5.48 2.63 -17.33
C MET A 206 -4.02 3.01 -17.55
N CYS A 207 -3.69 4.30 -17.54
CA CYS A 207 -2.30 4.75 -17.60
C CYS A 207 -1.52 4.38 -16.33
N ASN A 208 -2.11 4.55 -15.15
CA ASN A 208 -1.52 4.09 -13.89
C ASN A 208 -1.25 2.57 -13.90
N SER A 209 -2.17 1.78 -14.45
CA SER A 209 -1.98 0.34 -14.57
C SER A 209 -0.71 0.00 -15.36
N ARG A 210 -0.43 0.72 -16.45
CA ARG A 210 0.80 0.54 -17.24
C ARG A 210 2.07 0.94 -16.48
N VAL A 211 2.04 2.09 -15.77
CA VAL A 211 3.17 2.53 -14.93
C VAL A 211 3.43 1.51 -13.84
N LEU A 212 2.38 1.06 -13.14
CA LEU A 212 2.52 0.10 -12.05
C LEU A 212 2.97 -1.29 -12.53
N THR A 213 2.61 -1.72 -13.74
CA THR A 213 3.21 -2.94 -14.32
C THR A 213 4.73 -2.79 -14.44
N SER A 214 5.22 -1.62 -14.87
CA SER A 214 6.67 -1.34 -14.94
C SER A 214 7.32 -1.33 -13.55
N VAL A 215 6.68 -0.69 -12.58
CA VAL A 215 7.12 -0.66 -11.17
C VAL A 215 7.18 -2.07 -10.56
N GLU A 216 6.12 -2.86 -10.70
CA GLU A 216 6.05 -4.22 -10.18
C GLU A 216 7.08 -5.14 -10.85
N LYS A 217 7.30 -4.96 -12.16
CA LYS A 217 8.33 -5.70 -12.91
C LYS A 217 9.74 -5.33 -12.47
N GLU A 218 10.05 -4.04 -12.32
CA GLU A 218 11.37 -3.63 -11.88
C GLU A 218 11.62 -4.06 -10.43
N GLY A 219 10.66 -3.85 -9.54
CA GLY A 219 10.77 -4.21 -8.12
C GLY A 219 11.90 -3.51 -7.37
N LEU A 220 12.01 -3.80 -6.09
CA LEU A 220 13.07 -3.26 -5.23
C LEU A 220 14.21 -4.26 -5.08
N TYR A 221 15.41 -3.83 -5.43
CA TYR A 221 16.62 -4.67 -5.31
C TYR A 221 17.04 -4.78 -3.84
N LEU A 222 17.10 -6.02 -3.35
CA LEU A 222 17.42 -6.34 -1.96
C LEU A 222 18.91 -6.75 -1.85
N ASP A 223 19.64 -6.11 -0.96
CA ASP A 223 20.97 -6.59 -0.54
C ASP A 223 20.75 -7.84 0.35
N THR A 224 20.82 -9.00 -0.28
CA THR A 224 20.58 -10.29 0.37
C THR A 224 21.63 -10.64 1.42
N GLU A 225 22.88 -10.19 1.25
CA GLU A 225 23.95 -10.43 2.22
C GLU A 225 23.76 -9.55 3.47
N PHE A 226 23.40 -8.29 3.28
CA PHE A 226 23.04 -7.42 4.40
C PHE A 226 21.78 -7.92 5.11
N ASN A 227 20.77 -8.38 4.37
CA ASN A 227 19.56 -8.95 4.96
C ASN A 227 19.86 -10.19 5.82
N LYS A 228 20.74 -11.09 5.40
CA LYS A 228 21.21 -12.24 6.21
C LYS A 228 21.83 -11.79 7.53
N LYS A 229 22.71 -10.79 7.50
CA LYS A 229 23.28 -10.22 8.73
C LYS A 229 22.21 -9.69 9.68
N LEU A 230 21.18 -9.02 9.15
CA LEU A 230 20.07 -8.53 9.96
C LEU A 230 19.22 -9.68 10.57
N LEU A 231 19.04 -10.79 9.84
CA LEU A 231 18.37 -11.98 10.38
C LEU A 231 19.06 -12.54 11.62
N GLU A 232 20.41 -12.58 11.58
CA GLU A 232 21.24 -13.06 12.71
C GLU A 232 21.25 -12.04 13.86
N GLU A 233 21.25 -10.74 13.57
CA GLU A 233 21.33 -9.67 14.57
C GLU A 233 20.03 -9.45 15.35
N TYR A 234 18.87 -9.48 14.65
CA TYR A 234 17.59 -9.11 15.27
C TYR A 234 16.98 -10.22 16.13
N LYS A 235 17.24 -11.48 15.81
CA LYS A 235 16.69 -12.59 16.58
C LYS A 235 17.13 -12.58 18.06
N PRO A 236 18.43 -12.43 18.39
CA PRO A 236 18.87 -12.30 19.79
C PRO A 236 18.29 -11.05 20.47
N LYS A 237 18.15 -9.91 19.75
CA LYS A 237 17.54 -8.69 20.32
C LYS A 237 16.08 -8.92 20.73
N ILE A 238 15.31 -9.61 19.89
CA ILE A 238 13.91 -9.95 20.18
C ILE A 238 13.83 -10.89 21.38
N ASP A 239 14.68 -11.90 21.44
CA ASP A 239 14.68 -12.87 22.54
C ASP A 239 15.09 -12.19 23.86
N ALA A 240 16.07 -11.30 23.84
CA ALA A 240 16.46 -10.49 25.01
C ALA A 240 15.34 -9.54 25.45
N ALA A 241 14.68 -8.84 24.51
CA ALA A 241 13.56 -7.95 24.82
C ALA A 241 12.36 -8.72 25.43
N ARG A 242 12.09 -9.90 24.89
CA ARG A 242 11.05 -10.80 25.43
C ARG A 242 11.37 -11.29 26.80
N GLN A 243 12.61 -11.75 27.03
CA GLN A 243 13.07 -12.23 28.34
C GLN A 243 13.01 -11.11 29.38
N ALA A 244 13.36 -9.89 29.00
CA ALA A 244 13.28 -8.72 29.89
C ALA A 244 11.84 -8.42 30.40
N ILE A 245 10.80 -8.83 29.64
CA ILE A 245 9.39 -8.76 30.11
C ILE A 245 9.10 -9.89 31.07
N TYR A 246 9.50 -11.14 30.74
CA TYR A 246 9.30 -12.30 31.60
C TYR A 246 10.02 -12.17 32.94
N ASP A 247 11.12 -11.44 32.98
CA ASP A 247 11.88 -11.20 34.23
C ASP A 247 11.22 -10.19 35.17
N LEU A 248 10.21 -9.45 34.73
CA LEU A 248 9.47 -8.53 35.59
C LEU A 248 8.77 -9.30 36.71
N PRO A 249 8.96 -8.91 38.00
CA PRO A 249 8.41 -9.65 39.15
C PRO A 249 6.90 -9.83 39.06
N ARG A 250 6.17 -8.84 38.54
CA ARG A 250 4.71 -8.94 38.40
C ARG A 250 4.28 -9.93 37.29
N VAL A 251 5.04 -10.03 36.21
CA VAL A 251 4.81 -10.99 35.13
C VAL A 251 5.04 -12.41 35.66
N LYS A 252 6.17 -12.66 36.36
CA LYS A 252 6.47 -13.97 36.99
C LYS A 252 5.39 -14.40 37.97
N LYS A 253 4.93 -13.48 38.82
CA LYS A 253 3.86 -13.75 39.78
C LYS A 253 2.54 -14.11 39.09
N PHE A 254 2.15 -13.35 38.08
CA PHE A 254 0.96 -13.59 37.30
C PHE A 254 1.04 -14.93 36.56
N GLU A 255 2.15 -15.22 35.89
CA GLU A 255 2.35 -16.43 35.11
C GLU A 255 2.21 -17.68 35.98
N LYS A 256 2.82 -17.69 37.16
CA LYS A 256 2.70 -18.79 38.11
C LYS A 256 1.24 -19.08 38.47
N LYS A 257 0.48 -18.03 38.83
CA LYS A 257 -0.96 -18.18 39.16
C LYS A 257 -1.77 -18.61 37.96
N TYR A 258 -1.55 -17.98 36.81
CA TYR A 258 -2.29 -18.25 35.56
C TYR A 258 -2.05 -19.67 35.03
N ASN A 259 -0.82 -20.18 35.15
CA ASN A 259 -0.51 -21.57 34.78
C ASN A 259 -1.14 -22.54 35.75
N GLN A 260 -1.17 -22.25 37.06
CA GLN A 260 -1.87 -23.09 38.05
C GLN A 260 -3.37 -23.14 37.73
N GLU A 261 -4.03 -22.03 37.41
CA GLU A 261 -5.45 -22.03 37.01
C GLU A 261 -5.72 -22.89 35.77
N LYS A 262 -4.80 -22.89 34.79
CA LYS A 262 -4.91 -23.76 33.60
C LYS A 262 -4.77 -25.23 33.96
N ILE A 263 -3.83 -25.53 34.84
CA ILE A 263 -3.61 -26.90 35.36
C ILE A 263 -4.85 -27.42 36.10
N ASP A 264 -5.39 -26.61 37.02
CA ASP A 264 -6.56 -26.96 37.79
C ASP A 264 -7.79 -27.23 36.92
N LYS A 265 -8.05 -26.33 35.94
CA LYS A 265 -9.12 -26.52 34.94
C LYS A 265 -8.92 -27.78 34.09
N TYR A 266 -7.68 -28.08 33.72
CA TYR A 266 -7.39 -29.29 32.95
C TYR A 266 -7.59 -30.55 33.76
N ILE A 267 -7.19 -30.54 35.04
CA ILE A 267 -7.47 -31.65 35.98
C ILE A 267 -8.98 -31.82 36.12
N GLN A 268 -9.73 -30.77 36.39
CA GLN A 268 -11.20 -30.80 36.46
C GLN A 268 -11.85 -31.40 35.21
N SER A 269 -11.31 -31.06 34.02
CA SER A 269 -11.82 -31.66 32.78
C SER A 269 -11.59 -33.17 32.69
N ILE A 270 -10.48 -33.68 33.27
CA ILE A 270 -10.21 -35.13 33.31
C ILE A 270 -11.06 -35.81 34.40
N GLU A 271 -11.27 -35.12 35.52
CA GLU A 271 -12.13 -35.60 36.60
C GLU A 271 -13.59 -35.74 36.12
N ALA A 272 -14.10 -34.75 35.36
CA ALA A 272 -15.42 -34.83 34.71
C ALA A 272 -15.51 -36.00 33.70
N GLU A 273 -14.45 -36.26 32.92
CA GLU A 273 -14.40 -37.45 32.06
C GLU A 273 -14.36 -38.78 32.85
N LEU A 274 -13.86 -38.80 34.10
CA LEU A 274 -13.87 -39.95 34.96
C LEU A 274 -15.26 -40.24 35.52
N GLU A 275 -16.05 -39.18 35.84
CA GLU A 275 -17.41 -39.32 36.34
C GLU A 275 -18.36 -39.97 35.30
N GLU A 276 -18.05 -39.88 34.02
CA GLU A 276 -18.82 -40.47 32.91
C GLU A 276 -18.51 -41.99 32.74
N LEU A 277 -17.51 -42.54 33.40
CA LEU A 277 -17.06 -43.95 33.25
C LEU A 277 -17.61 -44.83 34.36
N ASP A 278 -17.98 -46.09 34.04
CA ASP A 278 -18.43 -47.05 34.99
C ASP A 278 -17.23 -47.83 35.60
N TYR A 279 -16.97 -47.61 36.87
CA TYR A 279 -15.90 -48.27 37.62
C TYR A 279 -16.06 -49.83 37.73
N ASN A 280 -17.26 -50.33 37.47
CA ASN A 280 -17.56 -51.75 37.46
C ASN A 280 -17.42 -52.37 36.05
N ASP A 281 -17.42 -51.60 34.99
CA ASP A 281 -17.24 -52.12 33.62
C ASP A 281 -15.76 -52.45 33.35
N PRO A 282 -15.43 -53.74 33.05
CA PRO A 282 -14.06 -54.14 32.67
C PRO A 282 -13.46 -53.34 31.51
N LYS A 283 -14.29 -52.80 30.59
CA LYS A 283 -13.84 -51.98 29.44
C LYS A 283 -13.39 -50.59 29.86
N ASP A 284 -13.96 -50.06 30.95
CA ASP A 284 -13.63 -48.73 31.42
C ASP A 284 -12.49 -48.73 32.46
N LYS A 285 -12.20 -49.82 33.11
CA LYS A 285 -11.10 -49.94 34.09
C LYS A 285 -9.75 -49.45 33.58
N ARG A 286 -9.40 -49.78 32.32
CA ARG A 286 -8.15 -49.31 31.72
C ARG A 286 -8.17 -47.80 31.46
N LYS A 287 -9.30 -47.26 31.04
CA LYS A 287 -9.47 -45.82 30.79
C LYS A 287 -9.40 -45.01 32.08
N ILE A 288 -10.00 -45.53 33.15
CA ILE A 288 -9.98 -44.96 34.50
C ILE A 288 -8.53 -44.89 35.00
N ALA A 289 -7.82 -46.04 35.01
CA ALA A 289 -6.43 -46.11 35.46
C ALA A 289 -5.51 -45.13 34.68
N LEU A 290 -5.70 -44.98 33.36
CA LEU A 290 -4.93 -44.04 32.55
C LEU A 290 -5.23 -42.57 32.90
N ARG A 291 -6.49 -42.23 33.22
CA ARG A 291 -6.85 -40.86 33.60
C ARG A 291 -6.37 -40.53 35.02
N GLU A 292 -6.52 -41.42 35.94
CA GLU A 292 -5.99 -41.30 37.34
C GLU A 292 -4.46 -41.12 37.32
N GLN A 293 -3.74 -41.95 36.55
CA GLN A 293 -2.30 -41.82 36.36
C GLN A 293 -1.93 -40.46 35.75
N LYS A 294 -2.72 -39.99 34.80
CA LYS A 294 -2.52 -38.68 34.16
C LYS A 294 -2.68 -37.53 35.16
N ILE A 295 -3.73 -37.54 35.96
CA ILE A 295 -3.94 -36.56 37.05
C ILE A 295 -2.76 -36.61 38.04
N SER A 296 -2.34 -37.80 38.43
CA SER A 296 -1.20 -37.98 39.33
C SER A 296 0.08 -37.40 38.77
N ASN A 297 0.39 -37.69 37.51
CA ASN A 297 1.55 -37.13 36.81
C ASN A 297 1.52 -35.61 36.79
N ILE A 298 0.40 -35.00 36.39
CA ILE A 298 0.24 -33.56 36.34
C ILE A 298 0.41 -32.91 37.72
N LYS A 299 -0.19 -33.50 38.78
CA LYS A 299 -0.02 -33.03 40.16
C LYS A 299 1.43 -33.17 40.64
N ALA A 300 2.17 -34.14 40.13
CA ALA A 300 3.61 -34.30 40.38
C ALA A 300 4.50 -33.41 39.51
N GLY A 301 3.93 -32.54 38.65
CA GLY A 301 4.69 -31.66 37.76
C GLY A 301 5.25 -32.35 36.51
N ILE A 302 4.74 -33.53 36.17
CA ILE A 302 5.16 -34.33 35.02
C ILE A 302 4.17 -34.11 33.88
N PHE A 303 4.60 -33.37 32.83
CA PHE A 303 3.81 -33.03 31.64
C PHE A 303 4.35 -33.79 30.42
N THR A 304 3.63 -34.80 29.97
CA THR A 304 4.11 -35.76 28.96
C THR A 304 3.62 -35.47 27.56
N THR A 305 2.42 -34.91 27.44
CA THR A 305 1.85 -34.58 26.13
C THR A 305 2.07 -33.12 25.79
N LYS A 306 2.05 -32.79 24.47
CA LYS A 306 2.14 -31.40 23.98
C LYS A 306 1.08 -30.50 24.62
N LYS A 307 -0.15 -31.02 24.79
CA LYS A 307 -1.25 -30.28 25.44
C LYS A 307 -0.94 -29.96 26.90
N GLU A 308 -0.33 -30.88 27.63
CA GLU A 308 0.10 -30.66 29.01
C GLU A 308 1.25 -29.68 29.13
N GLN A 309 2.25 -29.79 28.27
CA GLN A 309 3.37 -28.82 28.20
C GLN A 309 2.90 -27.39 27.91
N GLU A 310 1.80 -27.20 27.16
CA GLU A 310 1.19 -25.90 26.95
C GLU A 310 0.59 -25.26 28.21
N LEU A 311 0.28 -26.05 29.26
CA LEU A 311 -0.25 -25.54 30.54
C LEU A 311 0.81 -24.71 31.30
N ILE A 312 2.07 -25.08 31.15
CA ILE A 312 3.21 -24.49 31.89
C ILE A 312 4.08 -23.59 30.99
N ARG A 313 3.67 -23.36 29.75
CA ARG A 313 4.42 -22.45 28.86
C ARG A 313 4.42 -21.02 29.38
N PRO A 314 5.46 -20.23 29.07
CA PRO A 314 5.45 -18.79 29.29
C PRO A 314 4.23 -18.12 28.65
N ILE A 315 3.74 -17.07 29.30
CA ILE A 315 2.59 -16.31 28.78
C ILE A 315 2.88 -15.79 27.36
N ASN A 316 1.94 -15.99 26.45
CA ASN A 316 2.13 -15.54 25.08
C ASN A 316 1.80 -14.04 24.94
N LEU A 317 2.82 -13.19 24.86
CA LEU A 317 2.70 -11.74 24.72
C LEU A 317 2.09 -11.28 23.38
N GLY A 318 1.94 -12.20 22.40
CA GLY A 318 1.24 -11.97 21.14
C GLY A 318 -0.20 -12.50 21.12
N SER A 319 -0.65 -13.20 22.17
CA SER A 319 -1.97 -13.82 22.24
C SER A 319 -3.07 -12.79 22.50
N SER A 320 -4.16 -12.89 21.73
CA SER A 320 -5.39 -12.14 21.97
C SER A 320 -6.17 -12.58 23.24
N VAL A 321 -5.69 -13.59 23.95
CA VAL A 321 -6.27 -14.11 25.19
C VAL A 321 -5.35 -13.88 26.37
N ASP A 322 -4.07 -14.28 26.26
CA ASP A 322 -3.13 -14.24 27.39
C ASP A 322 -2.72 -12.80 27.74
N LEU A 323 -2.38 -11.99 26.73
CA LEU A 323 -1.93 -10.62 26.96
C LEU A 323 -3.02 -9.72 27.57
N PRO A 324 -4.29 -9.73 27.10
CA PRO A 324 -5.36 -8.98 27.78
C PRO A 324 -5.54 -9.38 29.25
N LYS A 325 -5.41 -10.67 29.59
CA LYS A 325 -5.49 -11.13 30.99
C LYS A 325 -4.35 -10.56 31.83
N LEU A 326 -3.11 -10.61 31.32
CA LEU A 326 -1.96 -10.01 32.02
C LEU A 326 -2.14 -8.49 32.20
N MET A 327 -2.73 -7.80 31.22
CA MET A 327 -2.88 -6.34 31.26
C MET A 327 -4.04 -5.89 32.15
N TYR A 328 -5.22 -6.49 32.00
CA TYR A 328 -6.46 -5.94 32.53
C TYR A 328 -6.99 -6.63 33.79
N SER A 329 -6.60 -7.89 34.08
CA SER A 329 -7.06 -8.56 35.30
C SER A 329 -6.44 -7.97 36.57
N GLU A 330 -7.11 -8.17 37.69
CA GLU A 330 -6.64 -7.75 39.02
C GLU A 330 -5.29 -8.39 39.40
N ASP A 331 -5.12 -9.67 39.05
CA ASP A 331 -3.86 -10.39 39.26
C ASP A 331 -2.72 -9.93 38.34
N GLY A 332 -3.07 -9.32 37.20
CA GLY A 332 -2.12 -8.74 36.25
C GLY A 332 -1.72 -7.32 36.58
N PHE A 333 -1.58 -6.48 35.57
CA PHE A 333 -1.23 -5.06 35.78
C PHE A 333 -2.42 -4.18 36.13
N HIS A 334 -3.65 -4.65 35.96
CA HIS A 334 -4.89 -3.94 36.26
C HIS A 334 -4.91 -2.53 35.63
N PHE A 335 -4.80 -2.49 34.28
CA PHE A 335 -5.03 -1.29 33.51
C PHE A 335 -6.52 -1.08 33.28
N ASP A 336 -6.94 0.17 33.12
CA ASP A 336 -8.31 0.48 32.66
C ASP A 336 -8.49 0.09 31.19
N VAL A 337 -9.64 -0.45 30.83
CA VAL A 337 -9.99 -0.75 29.45
C VAL A 337 -10.41 0.56 28.78
N ILE A 338 -9.62 1.04 27.83
CA ILE A 338 -9.87 2.31 27.11
C ILE A 338 -10.46 2.10 25.71
N LYS A 339 -10.38 0.89 25.17
CA LYS A 339 -10.86 0.53 23.84
C LYS A 339 -11.08 -0.97 23.74
N ASP A 340 -12.19 -1.38 23.11
CA ASP A 340 -12.40 -2.76 22.70
C ASP A 340 -12.00 -2.98 21.24
N ASN A 341 -11.69 -4.23 20.89
CA ASN A 341 -11.46 -4.66 19.52
C ASN A 341 -12.80 -4.97 18.82
N ASP A 342 -12.76 -5.29 17.53
CA ASP A 342 -13.93 -5.60 16.70
C ASP A 342 -14.76 -6.79 17.22
N SER A 343 -14.20 -7.62 18.10
CA SER A 343 -14.87 -8.76 18.75
C SER A 343 -15.45 -8.42 20.13
N GLY A 344 -15.43 -7.15 20.55
CA GLY A 344 -15.93 -6.69 21.86
C GLY A 344 -15.04 -7.10 23.03
N LYS A 345 -13.75 -7.39 22.82
CA LYS A 345 -12.78 -7.72 23.86
C LYS A 345 -11.79 -6.56 24.05
N PRO A 346 -11.22 -6.39 25.27
CA PRO A 346 -10.23 -5.37 25.52
C PRO A 346 -9.09 -5.39 24.50
N SER A 347 -8.87 -4.26 23.82
CA SER A 347 -7.81 -4.13 22.81
C SER A 347 -6.43 -4.08 23.45
N THR A 348 -5.46 -4.67 22.76
CA THR A 348 -4.04 -4.56 23.08
C THR A 348 -3.22 -4.11 21.88
N ASP A 349 -3.84 -3.40 20.92
CA ASP A 349 -3.16 -2.86 19.76
C ASP A 349 -2.12 -1.79 20.14
N GLU A 350 -1.26 -1.42 19.19
CA GLU A 350 -0.17 -0.47 19.40
C GLU A 350 -0.70 0.91 19.85
N GLU A 351 -1.86 1.33 19.32
CA GLU A 351 -2.52 2.58 19.71
C GLU A 351 -2.98 2.52 21.17
N THR A 352 -3.65 1.45 21.56
CA THR A 352 -4.11 1.23 22.94
C THR A 352 -2.93 1.21 23.93
N LEU A 353 -1.86 0.47 23.61
CA LEU A 353 -0.67 0.44 24.46
C LEU A 353 -0.01 1.82 24.61
N THR A 354 0.07 2.57 23.53
CA THR A 354 0.63 3.93 23.53
C THR A 354 -0.25 4.87 24.38
N ASN A 355 -1.56 4.81 24.22
CA ASN A 355 -2.48 5.62 24.99
C ASN A 355 -2.44 5.26 26.50
N LEU A 356 -2.42 3.96 26.83
CA LEU A 356 -2.23 3.52 28.21
C LEU A 356 -0.91 4.03 28.80
N ARG A 357 0.18 3.99 28.01
CA ARG A 357 1.48 4.51 28.45
C ARG A 357 1.43 6.00 28.79
N LEU A 358 0.67 6.79 28.03
CA LEU A 358 0.45 8.22 28.26
C LEU A 358 -0.33 8.49 29.56
N THR A 359 -1.20 7.58 29.99
CA THR A 359 -1.94 7.74 31.27
C THR A 359 -1.10 7.45 32.51
N VAL A 360 0.02 6.72 32.37
CA VAL A 360 0.89 6.36 33.50
C VAL A 360 1.87 7.48 33.82
N LYS A 361 1.55 8.25 34.87
CA LYS A 361 2.33 9.46 35.28
C LYS A 361 3.75 9.17 35.77
N LYS A 362 3.97 8.02 36.46
CA LYS A 362 5.29 7.67 37.04
C LYS A 362 6.09 6.81 36.05
N PRO A 363 7.21 7.37 35.47
CA PRO A 363 8.02 6.64 34.45
C PRO A 363 8.60 5.32 34.95
N ASP A 364 9.00 5.27 36.22
CA ASP A 364 9.65 4.10 36.83
C ASP A 364 8.66 3.13 37.50
N SER A 365 7.36 3.31 37.27
CA SER A 365 6.35 2.39 37.79
C SER A 365 6.38 1.05 37.05
N PRO A 366 6.04 -0.07 37.72
CA PRO A 366 5.94 -1.38 37.05
C PRO A 366 5.03 -1.37 35.82
N LYS A 367 3.97 -0.55 35.83
CA LYS A 367 3.07 -0.35 34.69
C LYS A 367 3.78 0.31 33.51
N ALA A 368 4.54 1.39 33.76
CA ALA A 368 5.27 2.10 32.71
C ALA A 368 6.39 1.23 32.11
N ILE A 369 7.19 0.61 32.94
CA ILE A 369 8.28 -0.28 32.53
C ILE A 369 7.75 -1.44 31.65
N PHE A 370 6.63 -2.05 32.08
CA PHE A 370 6.01 -3.12 31.27
C PHE A 370 5.55 -2.65 29.91
N LEU A 371 4.85 -1.51 29.82
CA LEU A 371 4.37 -0.97 28.55
C LEU A 371 5.51 -0.56 27.64
N ASP A 372 6.56 0.11 28.17
CA ASP A 372 7.74 0.51 27.39
C ASP A 372 8.44 -0.72 26.79
N LYS A 373 8.68 -1.78 27.60
CA LYS A 373 9.28 -3.03 27.12
C LYS A 373 8.40 -3.80 26.12
N LEU A 374 7.07 -3.78 26.32
CA LEU A 374 6.15 -4.44 25.40
C LEU A 374 6.08 -3.71 24.05
N LEU A 375 6.09 -2.38 24.04
CA LEU A 375 6.16 -1.58 22.82
C LEU A 375 7.49 -1.78 22.08
N GLU A 376 8.62 -1.84 22.82
CA GLU A 376 9.94 -2.16 22.26
C GLU A 376 9.94 -3.55 21.59
N LEU A 377 9.48 -4.58 22.30
CA LEU A 377 9.39 -5.95 21.75
C LEU A 377 8.54 -5.98 20.46
N ARG A 378 7.38 -5.37 20.48
CA ARG A 378 6.50 -5.32 19.30
C ARG A 378 7.14 -4.58 18.12
N GLY A 379 7.85 -3.49 18.40
CA GLY A 379 8.62 -2.77 17.37
C GLY A 379 9.66 -3.68 16.71
N LEU A 380 10.49 -4.35 17.51
CA LEU A 380 11.51 -5.30 17.03
C LEU A 380 10.88 -6.49 16.25
N GLU A 381 9.82 -7.07 16.78
CA GLU A 381 9.11 -8.17 16.11
C GLU A 381 8.51 -7.74 14.77
N LYS A 382 7.93 -6.54 14.69
CA LYS A 382 7.38 -5.98 13.46
C LYS A 382 8.49 -5.76 12.41
N MET A 383 9.61 -5.16 12.81
CA MET A 383 10.76 -4.98 11.90
C MET A 383 11.26 -6.32 11.38
N TYR A 384 11.45 -7.29 12.27
CA TYR A 384 11.92 -8.62 11.89
C TYR A 384 10.92 -9.38 11.01
N LYS A 385 9.68 -9.56 11.49
CA LYS A 385 8.67 -10.42 10.82
C LYS A 385 8.22 -9.84 9.47
N THR A 386 8.13 -8.51 9.36
CA THR A 386 7.59 -7.86 8.16
C THR A 386 8.69 -7.52 7.14
N TYR A 387 9.80 -6.92 7.60
CA TYR A 387 10.76 -6.29 6.71
C TYR A 387 12.09 -7.04 6.57
N ILE A 388 12.51 -7.82 7.58
CA ILE A 388 13.76 -8.57 7.48
C ILE A 388 13.45 -9.99 7.00
N TYR A 389 12.81 -10.80 7.84
CA TYR A 389 12.44 -12.18 7.51
C TYR A 389 11.32 -12.27 6.47
N GLY A 390 10.36 -11.34 6.51
CA GLY A 390 9.26 -11.28 5.54
C GLY A 390 9.76 -11.00 4.13
N TRP A 391 10.73 -10.09 3.97
CA TRP A 391 11.35 -9.82 2.66
C TRP A 391 12.25 -10.95 2.20
N TRP A 392 13.04 -11.54 3.12
CA TRP A 392 13.82 -12.73 2.83
C TRP A 392 13.00 -13.87 2.19
N LYS A 393 11.81 -14.09 2.70
CA LYS A 393 10.89 -15.11 2.14
C LYS A 393 10.28 -14.74 0.78
N LYS A 394 10.28 -13.47 0.42
CA LYS A 394 9.58 -12.95 -0.78
C LYS A 394 10.53 -12.48 -1.87
N VAL A 395 11.83 -12.40 -1.58
CA VAL A 395 12.82 -12.11 -2.60
C VAL A 395 12.82 -13.21 -3.66
N GLN A 396 12.84 -12.82 -4.94
CA GLN A 396 12.81 -13.75 -6.06
C GLN A 396 14.22 -14.03 -6.61
N ASP A 397 14.33 -14.89 -7.62
CA ASP A 397 15.60 -15.35 -8.18
C ASP A 397 16.51 -14.23 -8.73
N ASP A 398 15.95 -13.06 -9.01
CA ASP A 398 16.64 -11.86 -9.48
C ASP A 398 17.10 -10.92 -8.35
N SER A 399 17.01 -11.36 -7.10
CA SER A 399 17.31 -10.59 -5.88
C SER A 399 16.40 -9.38 -5.68
N ARG A 400 15.16 -9.44 -6.18
CA ARG A 400 14.20 -8.33 -6.08
C ARG A 400 12.95 -8.71 -5.32
N LEU A 401 12.32 -7.68 -4.76
CA LEU A 401 11.01 -7.73 -4.14
C LEU A 401 9.99 -7.14 -5.12
N HIS A 402 9.16 -7.97 -5.70
CA HIS A 402 8.12 -7.57 -6.64
C HIS A 402 6.79 -7.39 -5.90
N GLY A 403 6.64 -6.25 -5.20
CA GLY A 403 5.41 -5.92 -4.50
C GLY A 403 4.28 -5.61 -5.47
N ARG A 404 3.08 -6.14 -5.17
CA ARG A 404 1.89 -5.88 -5.97
C ARG A 404 1.21 -4.58 -5.52
N TYR A 405 0.91 -3.68 -6.44
CA TYR A 405 0.16 -2.46 -6.20
C TYR A 405 -1.30 -2.60 -6.64
N ASN A 406 -2.24 -2.24 -5.78
CA ASN A 406 -3.66 -2.27 -6.09
C ASN A 406 -4.17 -0.82 -6.26
N ILE A 407 -4.57 -0.48 -7.48
CA ILE A 407 -5.13 0.83 -7.83
C ILE A 407 -6.52 1.00 -7.18
N HIS A 408 -7.25 -0.11 -7.05
CA HIS A 408 -8.59 -0.21 -6.47
C HIS A 408 -8.57 -0.54 -4.96
N GLY A 409 -7.39 -0.49 -4.32
CA GLY A 409 -7.22 -1.01 -2.96
C GLY A 409 -7.66 -0.06 -1.84
N THR A 410 -7.85 1.23 -2.15
CA THR A 410 -8.33 2.24 -1.20
C THR A 410 -9.47 3.04 -1.79
N ASP A 411 -10.28 3.60 -0.93
CA ASP A 411 -11.41 4.43 -1.33
C ASP A 411 -11.01 5.90 -1.57
N SER A 412 -9.74 6.25 -1.31
CA SER A 412 -9.18 7.60 -1.49
C SER A 412 -8.38 7.77 -2.78
N ASN A 413 -8.39 6.79 -3.69
CA ASN A 413 -7.57 6.72 -4.90
C ASN A 413 -6.06 6.63 -4.66
N ARG A 414 -5.60 6.44 -3.41
CA ARG A 414 -4.24 6.05 -3.12
C ARG A 414 -4.02 4.60 -3.51
N PHE A 415 -2.83 4.27 -3.97
CA PHE A 415 -2.47 2.86 -4.16
C PHE A 415 -2.35 2.16 -2.79
N SER A 416 -2.82 0.93 -2.71
CA SER A 416 -2.38 0.01 -1.67
C SER A 416 -1.36 -0.97 -2.26
N SER A 417 -0.60 -1.63 -1.39
CA SER A 417 0.37 -2.62 -1.85
C SER A 417 0.33 -3.87 -0.98
N ALA A 418 0.66 -5.01 -1.59
CA ALA A 418 0.70 -6.32 -0.95
C ALA A 418 1.84 -7.17 -1.56
N ASP A 419 2.25 -8.17 -0.85
CA ASP A 419 3.13 -9.26 -1.26
C ASP A 419 4.50 -8.88 -1.87
N PRO A 420 5.35 -8.10 -1.15
CA PRO A 420 5.16 -7.44 0.12
C PRO A 420 4.53 -6.04 0.01
N ASN A 421 4.03 -5.50 1.15
CA ASN A 421 3.46 -4.16 1.17
C ASN A 421 4.55 -3.09 1.10
N MET A 422 4.72 -2.48 -0.07
CA MET A 422 5.71 -1.43 -0.33
C MET A 422 5.27 -0.04 0.15
N GLN A 423 3.97 0.17 0.39
CA GLN A 423 3.45 1.45 0.88
C GLN A 423 3.69 1.68 2.38
N GLN A 424 4.17 0.68 3.12
CA GLN A 424 4.42 0.77 4.55
C GLN A 424 5.90 0.69 4.94
N ILE A 425 6.81 0.92 4.00
CA ILE A 425 8.25 0.98 4.32
C ILE A 425 8.49 2.08 5.37
N PRO A 426 9.06 1.74 6.54
CA PRO A 426 9.20 2.69 7.64
C PRO A 426 10.19 3.80 7.29
N LYS A 427 10.00 4.97 7.92
CA LYS A 427 10.97 6.07 7.81
C LYS A 427 12.32 5.67 8.40
N THR A 428 13.40 6.21 7.87
CA THR A 428 14.79 5.99 8.34
C THR A 428 14.95 6.29 9.84
N THR A 429 14.16 7.24 10.37
CA THR A 429 14.14 7.59 11.80
C THR A 429 13.56 6.51 12.72
N VAL A 430 12.80 5.54 12.19
CA VAL A 430 12.25 4.41 12.97
C VAL A 430 13.30 3.32 13.09
N ASP A 431 13.83 2.86 11.96
CA ASP A 431 14.93 1.91 11.87
C ASP A 431 15.63 2.09 10.52
N PRO A 432 16.85 2.67 10.50
CA PRO A 432 17.56 2.93 9.26
C PRO A 432 17.95 1.64 8.52
N ASN A 433 18.10 0.52 9.21
CA ASN A 433 18.53 -0.75 8.59
C ASN A 433 17.48 -1.28 7.61
N ILE A 434 16.20 -0.96 7.82
CA ILE A 434 15.14 -1.42 6.91
C ILE A 434 15.32 -0.80 5.51
N LYS A 435 15.57 0.49 5.42
CA LYS A 435 15.83 1.15 4.13
C LYS A 435 17.23 0.87 3.59
N LYS A 436 18.24 0.60 4.44
CA LYS A 436 19.62 0.29 4.01
C LYS A 436 19.72 -1.00 3.19
N GLN A 437 18.88 -1.99 3.47
CA GLN A 437 18.87 -3.25 2.71
C GLN A 437 18.25 -3.10 1.30
N LEU A 438 17.55 -1.98 1.03
CA LEU A 438 17.00 -1.67 -0.29
C LEU A 438 18.01 -0.81 -1.04
N VAL A 439 18.80 -1.44 -1.89
CA VAL A 439 19.90 -0.81 -2.63
C VAL A 439 19.56 -0.62 -4.11
N ALA A 440 20.21 0.32 -4.77
CA ALA A 440 20.10 0.43 -6.21
C ALA A 440 20.82 -0.76 -6.88
N PRO A 441 20.33 -1.26 -8.02
CA PRO A 441 21.02 -2.32 -8.76
C PRO A 441 22.44 -1.88 -9.18
N PRO A 442 23.35 -2.82 -9.41
CA PRO A 442 24.71 -2.48 -9.86
C PRO A 442 24.72 -1.52 -11.06
N GLY A 443 25.48 -0.43 -10.95
CA GLY A 443 25.60 0.61 -11.98
C GLY A 443 24.47 1.64 -11.99
N TYR A 444 23.58 1.62 -11.00
CA TYR A 444 22.48 2.57 -10.84
C TYR A 444 22.55 3.30 -9.49
N LEU A 445 21.85 4.41 -9.41
CA LEU A 445 21.57 5.16 -8.17
C LEU A 445 20.06 5.33 -8.02
N TYR A 446 19.59 5.48 -6.79
CA TYR A 446 18.24 5.96 -6.51
C TYR A 446 18.10 7.44 -6.84
N MET A 447 16.97 7.80 -7.42
CA MET A 447 16.44 9.16 -7.46
C MET A 447 15.08 9.14 -6.76
N ALA A 448 14.89 9.96 -5.77
CA ALA A 448 13.64 10.06 -5.02
C ALA A 448 13.07 11.48 -5.11
N PHE A 449 11.77 11.56 -5.44
CA PHE A 449 10.98 12.78 -5.49
C PHE A 449 9.84 12.65 -4.48
N ASP A 450 9.87 13.42 -3.39
CA ASP A 450 8.90 13.36 -2.30
C ASP A 450 8.18 14.70 -2.15
N TYR A 451 6.84 14.67 -2.20
CA TYR A 451 6.04 15.89 -2.10
C TYR A 451 6.09 16.49 -0.69
N SER A 452 6.40 17.76 -0.63
CA SER A 452 6.37 18.54 0.60
C SER A 452 4.94 19.01 0.89
N GLN A 453 4.28 18.37 1.88
CA GLN A 453 2.97 18.79 2.38
C GLN A 453 1.85 18.77 1.30
N ALA A 454 1.84 17.78 0.40
CA ALA A 454 0.91 17.69 -0.74
C ALA A 454 -0.56 17.92 -0.37
N GLU A 455 -1.04 17.28 0.69
CA GLU A 455 -2.44 17.40 1.13
C GLU A 455 -2.78 18.83 1.60
N LEU A 456 -1.85 19.51 2.27
CA LEU A 456 -2.08 20.88 2.74
C LEU A 456 -2.07 21.88 1.58
N ARG A 457 -1.20 21.67 0.60
CA ARG A 457 -1.18 22.46 -0.64
C ARG A 457 -2.48 22.28 -1.41
N MET A 458 -2.98 21.04 -1.49
CA MET A 458 -4.27 20.76 -2.12
C MET A 458 -5.44 21.38 -1.34
N MET A 459 -5.38 21.40 0.00
CA MET A 459 -6.37 22.09 0.82
C MET A 459 -6.34 23.60 0.57
N ALA A 460 -5.16 24.21 0.49
CA ALA A 460 -5.02 25.64 0.17
C ALA A 460 -5.67 25.99 -1.18
N HIS A 461 -5.38 25.17 -2.20
CA HIS A 461 -6.01 25.31 -3.54
C HIS A 461 -7.55 25.18 -3.46
N LEU A 462 -8.06 24.09 -2.87
CA LEU A 462 -9.50 23.81 -2.84
C LEU A 462 -10.32 24.80 -2.00
N SER A 463 -9.75 25.31 -0.91
CA SER A 463 -10.40 26.29 -0.04
C SER A 463 -10.20 27.72 -0.49
N GLY A 464 -9.10 28.00 -1.23
CA GLY A 464 -8.65 29.36 -1.55
C GLY A 464 -8.17 30.13 -0.31
N ASP A 465 -7.66 29.42 0.73
CA ASP A 465 -7.19 30.06 1.96
C ASP A 465 -5.92 30.87 1.73
N GLU A 466 -6.02 32.19 1.85
CA GLU A 466 -4.95 33.14 1.55
C GLU A 466 -3.73 32.96 2.43
N THR A 467 -3.94 32.61 3.72
CA THR A 467 -2.85 32.42 4.67
C THR A 467 -1.92 31.29 4.23
N TYR A 468 -2.51 30.16 3.79
CA TYR A 468 -1.71 29.03 3.28
C TYR A 468 -1.12 29.33 1.90
N LEU A 469 -1.90 29.93 0.98
CA LEU A 469 -1.41 30.27 -0.36
C LEU A 469 -0.22 31.23 -0.28
N GLU A 470 -0.29 32.28 0.56
CA GLU A 470 0.82 33.21 0.76
C GLU A 470 2.03 32.54 1.42
N ALA A 471 1.83 31.68 2.46
CA ALA A 471 2.92 30.97 3.10
C ALA A 471 3.69 30.12 2.09
N PHE A 472 2.97 29.37 1.24
CA PHE A 472 3.58 28.55 0.19
C PHE A 472 4.27 29.39 -0.90
N ALA A 473 3.67 30.51 -1.31
CA ALA A 473 4.27 31.42 -2.30
C ALA A 473 5.59 32.03 -1.79
N LYS A 474 5.67 32.35 -0.47
CA LYS A 474 6.87 32.87 0.19
C LYS A 474 7.89 31.77 0.55
N GLY A 475 7.56 30.48 0.35
CA GLY A 475 8.41 29.35 0.75
C GLY A 475 8.52 29.14 2.26
N VAL A 476 7.54 29.67 3.03
CA VAL A 476 7.47 29.54 4.49
C VAL A 476 6.75 28.24 4.87
N ASP A 477 7.27 27.51 5.85
CA ASP A 477 6.57 26.34 6.39
C ASP A 477 5.30 26.77 7.15
N PRO A 478 4.09 26.41 6.66
CA PRO A 478 2.85 26.87 7.29
C PRO A 478 2.67 26.40 8.74
N HIS A 479 3.18 25.21 9.08
CA HIS A 479 3.09 24.70 10.45
C HIS A 479 4.03 25.45 11.40
N LEU A 480 5.20 25.83 10.90
CA LEU A 480 6.11 26.71 11.65
C LEU A 480 5.51 28.11 11.80
N GLY A 481 4.85 28.63 10.75
CA GLY A 481 4.12 29.88 10.80
C GLY A 481 3.00 29.89 11.85
N ILE A 482 2.22 28.80 11.95
CA ILE A 482 1.18 28.63 13.00
C ILE A 482 1.84 28.62 14.38
N ALA A 483 2.95 27.89 14.57
CA ALA A 483 3.67 27.83 15.82
C ALA A 483 4.26 29.21 16.18
N ALA A 484 4.93 29.91 15.25
CA ALA A 484 5.49 31.22 15.44
C ALA A 484 4.43 32.23 15.89
N ALA A 485 3.30 32.27 15.21
CA ALA A 485 2.17 33.13 15.57
C ALA A 485 1.58 32.82 16.96
N LYS A 486 1.51 31.53 17.33
CA LYS A 486 1.01 31.10 18.66
C LYS A 486 1.92 31.57 19.80
N TYR A 487 3.23 31.53 19.58
CA TYR A 487 4.22 31.88 20.60
C TYR A 487 4.74 33.34 20.49
N GLY A 488 4.16 34.15 19.59
CA GLY A 488 4.49 35.57 19.43
C GLY A 488 5.91 35.82 18.91
N VAL A 489 6.50 34.89 18.17
CA VAL A 489 7.85 34.99 17.61
C VAL A 489 7.76 35.28 16.11
N PRO A 490 8.56 36.21 15.54
CA PRO A 490 8.62 36.44 14.12
C PRO A 490 8.99 35.17 13.37
N ILE A 491 8.36 34.92 12.21
CA ILE A 491 8.55 33.65 11.45
C ILE A 491 10.00 33.51 10.95
N GLU A 492 10.66 34.61 10.62
CA GLU A 492 12.05 34.63 10.17
C GLU A 492 13.00 34.16 11.30
N GLU A 493 12.71 34.56 12.55
CA GLU A 493 13.47 34.12 13.72
C GLU A 493 13.18 32.64 14.03
N ALA A 494 11.91 32.26 14.05
CA ALA A 494 11.49 30.87 14.25
C ALA A 494 12.10 29.91 13.19
N SER A 495 12.20 30.35 11.94
CA SER A 495 12.82 29.57 10.85
C SER A 495 14.32 29.39 11.07
N LYS A 496 15.04 30.45 11.46
CA LYS A 496 16.48 30.35 11.80
C LYS A 496 16.73 29.35 12.92
N ILE A 497 15.95 29.43 14.01
CA ILE A 497 16.08 28.51 15.15
C ILE A 497 15.73 27.05 14.71
N TYR A 498 14.72 26.89 13.87
CA TYR A 498 14.29 25.57 13.41
C TYR A 498 15.29 24.91 12.44
N GLU A 499 15.99 25.69 11.62
CA GLU A 499 16.96 25.21 10.65
C GLU A 499 18.35 24.95 11.26
N ASP A 500 18.69 25.64 12.35
CA ASP A 500 19.98 25.50 13.04
C ASP A 500 19.91 24.39 14.09
N GLU A 501 20.42 23.21 13.76
CA GLU A 501 20.45 22.06 14.69
C GLU A 501 21.30 22.28 15.93
N SER A 502 22.22 23.24 15.89
CA SER A 502 23.09 23.62 17.04
C SER A 502 22.42 24.61 18.00
N HIS A 503 21.30 25.24 17.58
CA HIS A 503 20.60 26.21 18.42
C HIS A 503 19.98 25.57 19.68
N PRO A 504 20.13 26.13 20.88
CA PRO A 504 19.59 25.58 22.13
C PRO A 504 18.09 25.24 22.04
N ASP A 505 17.31 26.09 21.40
CA ASP A 505 15.84 25.93 21.25
C ASP A 505 15.39 25.12 20.02
N HIS A 506 16.31 24.58 19.23
CA HIS A 506 15.97 23.80 18.04
C HIS A 506 14.97 22.66 18.34
N LYS A 507 15.23 21.87 19.40
CA LYS A 507 14.34 20.76 19.81
C LYS A 507 12.95 21.25 20.25
N LEU A 508 12.90 22.41 20.92
CA LEU A 508 11.66 23.04 21.33
C LEU A 508 10.83 23.45 20.10
N TRP A 509 11.45 24.07 19.10
CA TRP A 509 10.76 24.49 17.89
C TRP A 509 10.35 23.30 16.99
N LYS A 510 11.12 22.21 16.98
CA LYS A 510 10.67 20.94 16.37
C LYS A 510 9.38 20.43 17.03
N THR A 511 9.28 20.49 18.35
CA THR A 511 8.08 20.08 19.09
C THR A 511 6.89 20.99 18.80
N ARG A 512 7.08 22.33 18.88
CA ARG A 512 6.05 23.33 18.57
C ARG A 512 5.49 23.17 17.16
N ARG A 513 6.36 23.01 16.16
CA ARG A 513 5.95 22.74 14.78
C ARG A 513 5.19 21.43 14.64
N LYS A 514 5.61 20.37 15.34
CA LYS A 514 4.90 19.09 15.36
C LYS A 514 3.49 19.22 15.93
N GLN A 515 3.31 19.97 17.02
CA GLN A 515 2.00 20.26 17.61
C GLN A 515 1.13 21.06 16.64
N ALA A 516 1.66 22.14 16.05
CA ALA A 516 0.95 22.93 15.04
C ALA A 516 0.51 22.07 13.84
N LYS A 517 1.35 21.15 13.38
CA LYS A 517 0.99 20.17 12.34
C LYS A 517 -0.16 19.27 12.79
N GLN A 518 -0.16 18.78 14.01
CA GLN A 518 -1.22 17.92 14.53
C GLN A 518 -2.56 18.67 14.64
N ILE A 519 -2.52 19.94 15.05
CA ILE A 519 -3.71 20.81 15.07
C ILE A 519 -4.24 20.99 13.66
N ALA A 520 -3.42 21.49 12.74
CA ALA A 520 -3.84 21.80 11.38
C ALA A 520 -4.44 20.58 10.66
N PHE A 521 -3.73 19.45 10.63
CA PHE A 521 -4.23 18.22 10.00
C PHE A 521 -5.46 17.66 10.71
N GLY A 522 -5.45 17.65 12.05
CA GLY A 522 -6.61 17.19 12.82
C GLY A 522 -7.87 17.99 12.49
N LEU A 523 -7.78 19.31 12.45
CA LEU A 523 -8.92 20.20 12.21
C LEU A 523 -9.39 20.16 10.76
N ILE A 524 -8.47 20.12 9.81
CA ILE A 524 -8.78 19.97 8.38
C ILE A 524 -9.60 18.70 8.17
N TYR A 525 -9.23 17.61 8.84
CA TYR A 525 -9.85 16.30 8.68
C TYR A 525 -10.96 15.96 9.69
N GLY A 526 -11.43 16.97 10.44
CA GLY A 526 -12.61 16.83 11.27
C GLY A 526 -12.40 16.10 12.59
N ILE A 527 -11.20 16.24 13.20
CA ILE A 527 -10.96 15.77 14.56
C ILE A 527 -11.88 16.49 15.55
N GLY A 528 -12.43 15.76 16.53
CA GLY A 528 -13.15 16.34 17.64
C GLY A 528 -12.23 16.85 18.74
N ASP A 529 -12.73 17.75 19.59
CA ASP A 529 -12.01 18.39 20.68
C ASP A 529 -11.36 17.39 21.67
N ALA A 530 -12.08 16.33 22.05
CA ALA A 530 -11.57 15.30 22.97
C ALA A 530 -10.33 14.56 22.40
N LEU A 531 -10.39 14.16 21.12
CA LEU A 531 -9.25 13.48 20.51
C LEU A 531 -8.10 14.45 20.20
N LEU A 532 -8.42 15.72 19.90
CA LEU A 532 -7.40 16.77 19.75
C LEU A 532 -6.67 17.01 21.07
N ALA A 533 -7.37 17.08 22.20
CA ALA A 533 -6.78 17.21 23.53
C ALA A 533 -5.76 16.09 23.82
N VAL A 534 -6.12 14.85 23.53
CA VAL A 534 -5.21 13.69 23.69
C VAL A 534 -3.96 13.84 22.80
N LYS A 535 -4.13 14.25 21.54
CA LYS A 535 -2.99 14.40 20.60
C LYS A 535 -2.06 15.56 20.93
N LEU A 536 -2.58 16.61 21.55
CA LEU A 536 -1.79 17.79 21.99
C LEU A 536 -1.08 17.58 23.32
N SER A 537 -1.55 16.62 24.12
CA SER A 537 -0.93 16.28 25.39
C SER A 537 0.38 15.52 25.16
N ASP A 538 1.42 15.89 25.92
CA ASP A 538 2.69 15.16 26.03
C ASP A 538 3.03 15.00 27.53
N PRO A 539 2.55 13.92 28.17
CA PRO A 539 2.78 13.69 29.58
C PRO A 539 4.27 13.54 29.94
N LYS A 540 5.11 13.14 28.98
CA LYS A 540 6.58 13.06 29.21
C LYS A 540 7.20 14.44 29.32
N ALA A 541 6.64 15.42 28.61
CA ALA A 541 7.01 16.84 28.71
C ALA A 541 6.18 17.60 29.76
N GLY A 542 5.31 16.93 30.53
CA GLY A 542 4.42 17.56 31.52
C GLY A 542 3.27 18.37 30.89
N ILE A 543 2.99 18.21 29.61
CA ILE A 543 1.95 18.94 28.88
C ILE A 543 0.67 18.12 28.90
N ILE A 544 -0.36 18.61 29.57
CA ILE A 544 -1.71 18.02 29.58
C ILE A 544 -2.66 19.08 29.04
N VAL A 545 -3.33 18.80 27.94
CA VAL A 545 -4.32 19.69 27.30
C VAL A 545 -5.72 19.17 27.58
N THR A 546 -6.55 20.03 28.14
CA THR A 546 -7.98 19.71 28.40
C THR A 546 -8.82 19.79 27.13
N LYS A 547 -10.03 19.26 27.19
CA LYS A 547 -10.99 19.33 26.07
C LYS A 547 -11.37 20.79 25.76
N GLU A 548 -11.53 21.62 26.78
CA GLU A 548 -11.86 23.06 26.69
C GLU A 548 -10.71 23.83 26.00
N GLU A 549 -9.48 23.57 26.39
CA GLU A 549 -8.29 24.15 25.74
C GLU A 549 -8.17 23.71 24.29
N ALA A 550 -8.39 22.44 24.01
CA ALA A 550 -8.41 21.94 22.62
C ALA A 550 -9.51 22.61 21.80
N ARG A 551 -10.69 22.84 22.37
CA ARG A 551 -11.78 23.56 21.70
C ARG A 551 -11.40 25.00 21.37
N LYS A 552 -10.77 25.70 22.31
CA LYS A 552 -10.27 27.05 22.08
C LYS A 552 -9.23 27.10 20.95
N GLU A 553 -8.31 26.16 20.90
CA GLU A 553 -7.34 26.03 19.79
C GLU A 553 -8.05 25.83 18.44
N MET A 554 -9.13 25.03 18.42
CA MET A 554 -9.94 24.84 17.20
C MET A 554 -10.59 26.15 16.74
N ASP A 555 -11.21 26.88 17.65
CA ASP A 555 -11.92 28.12 17.35
C ASP A 555 -10.91 29.22 16.87
N GLU A 556 -9.75 29.31 17.50
CA GLU A 556 -8.67 30.20 17.06
C GLU A 556 -8.12 29.85 15.67
N PHE A 557 -7.96 28.56 15.38
CA PHE A 557 -7.54 28.09 14.06
C PHE A 557 -8.53 28.52 12.98
N PHE A 558 -9.82 28.24 13.16
CA PHE A 558 -10.83 28.57 12.16
C PHE A 558 -11.09 30.07 12.05
N LYS A 559 -10.83 30.84 13.09
CA LYS A 559 -10.85 32.31 13.03
C LYS A 559 -9.75 32.85 12.10
N LYS A 560 -8.57 32.21 12.10
CA LYS A 560 -7.45 32.55 11.21
C LYS A 560 -7.64 31.99 9.79
N HIS A 561 -8.38 30.90 9.62
CA HIS A 561 -8.61 30.20 8.37
C HIS A 561 -10.11 30.10 8.01
N PRO A 562 -10.83 31.23 7.84
CA PRO A 562 -12.28 31.22 7.64
C PRO A 562 -12.70 30.58 6.32
N LYS A 563 -11.85 30.59 5.29
CA LYS A 563 -12.11 29.94 4.00
C LYS A 563 -12.07 28.42 4.11
N ILE A 564 -11.20 27.86 4.95
CA ILE A 564 -11.20 26.42 5.24
C ILE A 564 -12.51 26.03 5.92
N LEU A 565 -12.99 26.80 6.91
CA LEU A 565 -14.27 26.51 7.56
C LEU A 565 -15.42 26.52 6.55
N LYS A 566 -15.53 27.57 5.72
CA LYS A 566 -16.55 27.65 4.66
C LYS A 566 -16.47 26.50 3.67
N PHE A 567 -15.27 26.11 3.30
CA PHE A 567 -15.05 24.93 2.44
C PHE A 567 -15.61 23.67 3.10
N LYS A 568 -15.28 23.40 4.37
CA LYS A 568 -15.82 22.25 5.12
C LYS A 568 -17.34 22.25 5.18
N GLU A 569 -17.95 23.37 5.52
CA GLU A 569 -19.43 23.52 5.60
C GLU A 569 -20.09 23.25 4.23
N LYS A 570 -19.51 23.79 3.15
CA LYS A 570 -19.97 23.54 1.78
C LYS A 570 -19.88 22.05 1.42
N GLN A 571 -18.79 21.40 1.79
CA GLN A 571 -18.55 19.98 1.56
C GLN A 571 -19.57 19.11 2.31
N GLU A 572 -19.78 19.39 3.60
CA GLU A 572 -20.75 18.66 4.40
C GLU A 572 -22.18 18.83 3.85
N LYS A 573 -22.56 20.05 3.50
CA LYS A 573 -23.86 20.33 2.89
C LYS A 573 -24.07 19.57 1.58
N PHE A 574 -23.01 19.51 0.73
CA PHE A 574 -23.06 18.75 -0.51
C PHE A 574 -23.21 17.26 -0.25
N LEU A 575 -22.42 16.71 0.69
CA LEU A 575 -22.50 15.28 1.05
C LEU A 575 -23.88 14.89 1.59
N ARG A 576 -24.45 15.69 2.50
CA ARG A 576 -25.82 15.47 3.03
C ARG A 576 -26.89 15.49 1.96
N LYS A 577 -26.72 16.31 0.91
CA LYS A 577 -27.67 16.40 -0.19
C LYS A 577 -27.54 15.23 -1.17
N HIS A 578 -26.32 14.78 -1.48
CA HIS A 578 -26.05 13.90 -2.61
C HIS A 578 -25.58 12.48 -2.22
N GLY A 579 -25.14 12.25 -0.98
CA GLY A 579 -24.62 10.97 -0.50
C GLY A 579 -23.27 10.55 -1.09
N TYR A 580 -22.61 11.43 -1.84
CA TYR A 580 -21.30 11.19 -2.41
C TYR A 580 -20.49 12.49 -2.52
N TYR A 581 -19.22 12.33 -2.76
CA TYR A 581 -18.31 13.42 -3.07
C TYR A 581 -17.57 13.18 -4.39
N THR A 582 -17.24 14.25 -5.12
CA THR A 582 -16.42 14.19 -6.35
C THR A 582 -15.17 15.02 -6.15
N GLN A 583 -13.99 14.46 -6.41
CA GLN A 583 -12.73 15.19 -6.36
C GLN A 583 -12.33 15.72 -7.75
N LEU A 584 -11.27 16.54 -7.84
CA LEU A 584 -10.86 17.29 -9.03
C LEU A 584 -10.75 16.43 -10.32
N PHE A 585 -10.23 15.22 -10.21
CA PHE A 585 -10.08 14.31 -11.37
C PHE A 585 -11.38 13.65 -11.82
N GLY A 586 -12.50 13.89 -11.14
CA GLY A 586 -13.82 13.36 -11.50
C GLY A 586 -14.17 12.02 -10.86
N THR A 587 -13.31 11.43 -10.03
CA THR A 587 -13.66 10.23 -9.27
C THR A 587 -14.62 10.55 -8.14
N LYS A 588 -15.49 9.60 -7.78
CA LYS A 588 -16.51 9.74 -6.76
C LYS A 588 -16.19 8.88 -5.54
N ARG A 589 -16.53 9.38 -4.37
CA ARG A 589 -16.61 8.63 -3.11
C ARG A 589 -18.04 8.65 -2.61
N ARG A 590 -18.66 7.47 -2.55
CA ARG A 590 -20.02 7.30 -2.04
C ARG A 590 -20.00 7.06 -0.55
N LEU A 591 -20.86 7.73 0.17
CA LEU A 591 -20.92 7.69 1.64
C LEU A 591 -22.39 7.60 2.09
N PRO A 592 -23.08 6.48 1.83
CA PRO A 592 -24.50 6.31 2.17
C PRO A 592 -24.74 6.40 3.69
N GLN A 593 -23.71 6.17 4.52
CA GLN A 593 -23.76 6.32 5.97
C GLN A 593 -24.15 7.75 6.42
N ILE A 594 -24.07 8.75 5.52
CA ILE A 594 -24.52 10.11 5.82
C ILE A 594 -26.04 10.17 6.13
N TYR A 595 -26.80 9.19 5.67
CA TYR A 595 -28.22 9.04 5.90
C TYR A 595 -28.58 8.11 7.06
N SER A 596 -27.60 7.61 7.81
CA SER A 596 -27.82 6.75 8.97
C SER A 596 -28.46 7.51 10.12
N ASN A 597 -29.25 6.79 10.94
CA ASN A 597 -29.77 7.30 12.21
C ASN A 597 -28.70 7.31 13.32
N ASP A 598 -27.58 6.59 13.14
CA ASP A 598 -26.47 6.59 14.07
C ASP A 598 -25.57 7.82 13.84
N LYS A 599 -25.51 8.68 14.85
CA LYS A 599 -24.68 9.90 14.83
C LYS A 599 -23.19 9.61 14.64
N GLN A 600 -22.71 8.44 15.07
CA GLN A 600 -21.31 8.06 14.91
C GLN A 600 -21.00 7.70 13.46
N GLU A 601 -21.89 6.96 12.79
CA GLU A 601 -21.77 6.67 11.35
C GLU A 601 -21.84 7.93 10.50
N VAL A 602 -22.76 8.84 10.82
CA VAL A 602 -22.85 10.14 10.14
C VAL A 602 -21.58 10.96 10.32
N ALA A 603 -21.06 11.06 11.55
CA ALA A 603 -19.80 11.77 11.82
C ALA A 603 -18.61 11.12 11.11
N TYR A 604 -18.58 9.80 11.00
CA TYR A 604 -17.59 9.06 10.25
C TYR A 604 -17.65 9.37 8.74
N ALA A 605 -18.84 9.35 8.15
CA ALA A 605 -19.08 9.71 6.75
C ALA A 605 -18.62 11.15 6.44
N ILE A 606 -18.92 12.11 7.33
CA ILE A 606 -18.48 13.50 7.19
C ILE A 606 -16.95 13.58 7.16
N ARG A 607 -16.24 12.91 8.10
CA ARG A 607 -14.77 12.89 8.13
C ARG A 607 -14.17 12.31 6.85
N LEU A 608 -14.71 11.20 6.37
CA LEU A 608 -14.28 10.60 5.09
C LEU A 608 -14.53 11.55 3.91
N GLY A 609 -15.70 12.19 3.87
CA GLY A 609 -16.06 13.13 2.81
C GLY A 609 -15.20 14.40 2.80
N LEU A 610 -14.73 14.87 3.96
CA LEU A 610 -13.81 16.02 4.06
C LEU A 610 -12.38 15.66 3.65
N ASN A 611 -11.97 14.43 3.90
CA ASN A 611 -10.62 13.94 3.58
C ASN A 611 -10.42 13.66 2.09
N PHE A 612 -11.42 13.07 1.46
CA PHE A 612 -11.34 12.56 0.10
C PHE A 612 -10.92 13.59 -0.96
N PRO A 613 -11.44 14.85 -0.96
CA PRO A 613 -11.05 15.84 -1.95
C PRO A 613 -9.56 16.16 -1.95
N CYS A 614 -8.98 16.34 -0.76
CA CYS A 614 -7.58 16.73 -0.62
C CYS A 614 -6.64 15.54 -0.83
N GLN A 615 -6.88 14.46 -0.12
CA GLN A 615 -6.05 13.27 -0.17
C GLN A 615 -6.08 12.58 -1.54
N GLY A 616 -7.28 12.44 -2.11
CA GLY A 616 -7.46 11.81 -3.42
C GLY A 616 -6.89 12.66 -4.56
N ALA A 617 -7.08 13.99 -4.51
CA ALA A 617 -6.52 14.87 -5.51
C ALA A 617 -4.99 14.93 -5.43
N ALA A 618 -4.40 15.01 -4.24
CA ALA A 618 -2.94 14.97 -4.05
C ALA A 618 -2.35 13.67 -4.62
N ALA A 619 -2.93 12.51 -4.28
CA ALA A 619 -2.49 11.22 -4.81
C ALA A 619 -2.58 11.16 -6.34
N ASN A 620 -3.69 11.64 -6.92
CA ASN A 620 -3.87 11.63 -8.37
C ASN A 620 -2.97 12.64 -9.10
N MET A 621 -2.58 13.76 -8.47
CA MET A 621 -1.53 14.65 -9.01
C MET A 621 -0.19 13.92 -9.12
N THR A 622 0.25 13.26 -8.07
CA THR A 622 1.46 12.43 -8.06
C THR A 622 1.41 11.36 -9.14
N ASN A 623 0.30 10.61 -9.19
CA ASN A 623 0.10 9.53 -10.14
C ASN A 623 0.11 10.03 -11.59
N PHE A 624 -0.55 11.14 -11.87
CA PHE A 624 -0.59 11.71 -13.21
C PHE A 624 0.77 12.29 -13.64
N GLY A 625 1.49 12.94 -12.72
CA GLY A 625 2.88 13.34 -12.94
C GLY A 625 3.79 12.17 -13.31
N ALA A 626 3.69 11.05 -12.57
CA ALA A 626 4.43 9.83 -12.86
C ALA A 626 4.08 9.24 -14.25
N ILE A 627 2.79 9.27 -14.65
CA ILE A 627 2.35 8.88 -16.00
C ILE A 627 3.06 9.71 -17.06
N LEU A 628 3.10 11.04 -16.90
CA LEU A 628 3.76 11.94 -17.88
C LEU A 628 5.26 11.65 -17.99
N VAL A 629 5.96 11.45 -16.86
CA VAL A 629 7.37 11.07 -16.84
C VAL A 629 7.60 9.72 -17.54
N TYR A 630 6.80 8.71 -17.22
CA TYR A 630 6.84 7.40 -17.88
C TYR A 630 6.73 7.50 -19.40
N TRP A 631 5.78 8.30 -19.89
CA TRP A 631 5.58 8.51 -21.32
C TRP A 631 6.76 9.19 -21.99
N LEU A 632 7.34 10.22 -21.38
CA LEU A 632 8.51 10.91 -21.93
C LEU A 632 9.72 9.99 -22.03
N MET A 633 9.91 9.10 -21.07
CA MET A 633 10.94 8.05 -21.15
C MET A 633 10.68 7.11 -22.33
N ARG A 634 9.43 6.64 -22.49
CA ARG A 634 9.03 5.74 -23.60
C ARG A 634 9.14 6.39 -24.97
N GLN A 635 9.01 7.70 -25.06
CA GLN A 635 9.21 8.46 -26.29
C GLN A 635 10.69 8.84 -26.53
N GLY A 636 11.62 8.44 -25.68
CA GLY A 636 13.03 8.79 -25.77
C GLY A 636 13.33 10.29 -25.52
N LYS A 637 12.40 11.03 -24.91
CA LYS A 637 12.57 12.45 -24.57
C LYS A 637 13.21 12.66 -23.20
N LEU A 638 13.17 11.66 -22.36
CA LEU A 638 13.95 11.51 -21.14
C LEU A 638 14.80 10.25 -21.24
N PRO A 639 15.94 10.17 -20.53
CA PRO A 639 16.68 8.93 -20.39
C PRO A 639 15.78 7.80 -19.89
N MET A 640 16.04 6.57 -20.33
CA MET A 640 15.30 5.40 -19.86
C MET A 640 15.76 5.03 -18.46
N MET A 641 15.07 5.55 -17.47
CA MET A 641 15.18 5.18 -16.07
C MET A 641 14.23 4.01 -15.78
N LYS A 642 14.37 3.42 -14.61
CA LYS A 642 13.55 2.31 -14.15
C LYS A 642 12.72 2.78 -12.97
N GLU A 643 11.40 2.68 -13.05
CA GLU A 643 10.50 2.99 -11.94
C GLU A 643 10.65 1.93 -10.85
N ALA A 644 11.26 2.30 -9.73
CA ALA A 644 11.56 1.37 -8.64
C ALA A 644 10.33 1.10 -7.76
N CYS A 645 9.73 2.14 -7.22
CA CYS A 645 8.51 2.06 -6.42
C CYS A 645 7.86 3.44 -6.24
N THR A 646 6.62 3.42 -5.73
CA THR A 646 5.99 4.59 -5.09
C THR A 646 5.76 4.27 -3.63
N VAL A 647 6.05 5.22 -2.73
CA VAL A 647 5.82 5.08 -1.29
C VAL A 647 5.10 6.33 -0.82
N HIS A 648 3.84 6.23 -0.45
CA HIS A 648 2.97 7.37 -0.15
C HIS A 648 2.95 8.39 -1.30
N ASP A 649 3.48 9.58 -1.07
CA ASP A 649 3.53 10.68 -2.03
C ASP A 649 4.91 10.79 -2.72
N ALA A 650 5.81 9.81 -2.51
CA ALA A 650 7.15 9.78 -3.11
C ALA A 650 7.24 8.83 -4.31
N VAL A 651 7.99 9.24 -5.33
CA VAL A 651 8.31 8.45 -6.52
C VAL A 651 9.80 8.12 -6.51
N TYR A 652 10.15 6.83 -6.54
CA TYR A 652 11.51 6.34 -6.56
C TYR A 652 11.84 5.74 -7.91
N MET A 653 13.00 6.10 -8.46
CA MET A 653 13.51 5.60 -9.73
C MET A 653 14.96 5.15 -9.59
N TYR A 654 15.37 4.18 -10.42
CA TYR A 654 16.79 3.88 -10.64
C TYR A 654 17.27 4.59 -11.88
N SER A 655 18.36 5.33 -11.78
CA SER A 655 18.99 6.02 -12.90
C SER A 655 20.47 5.69 -13.00
N LYS A 656 21.00 5.65 -14.22
CA LYS A 656 22.46 5.58 -14.41
C LYS A 656 23.08 6.92 -14.03
N PRO A 657 24.26 6.97 -13.41
CA PRO A 657 24.90 8.22 -13.01
C PRO A 657 24.99 9.28 -14.12
N LYS A 658 25.33 8.87 -15.34
CA LYS A 658 25.43 9.74 -16.52
C LYS A 658 24.11 10.45 -16.90
N ASP A 659 22.99 9.86 -16.52
CA ASP A 659 21.63 10.36 -16.82
C ASP A 659 21.10 11.29 -15.71
N ILE A 660 21.82 11.35 -14.56
CA ILE A 660 21.52 12.25 -13.44
C ILE A 660 22.18 13.60 -13.71
N ASN A 661 21.52 14.44 -14.45
CA ASN A 661 22.01 15.77 -14.80
C ASN A 661 20.90 16.82 -14.56
N THR A 662 21.29 18.09 -14.55
CA THR A 662 20.38 19.20 -14.25
C THR A 662 19.14 19.20 -15.14
N TRP A 663 19.27 18.87 -16.42
CA TRP A 663 18.14 18.80 -17.35
C TRP A 663 17.15 17.69 -16.98
N THR A 664 17.64 16.47 -16.79
CA THR A 664 16.80 15.31 -16.46
C THR A 664 16.07 15.54 -15.14
N VAL A 665 16.79 15.90 -14.09
CA VAL A 665 16.25 16.12 -12.75
C VAL A 665 15.22 17.25 -12.75
N TYR A 666 15.56 18.38 -13.35
CA TYR A 666 14.65 19.52 -13.43
C TYR A 666 13.38 19.21 -14.22
N THR A 667 13.50 18.50 -15.34
CA THR A 667 12.36 18.13 -16.18
C THR A 667 11.37 17.24 -15.41
N ILE A 668 11.88 16.20 -14.72
CA ILE A 668 11.06 15.32 -13.91
C ILE A 668 10.41 16.10 -12.76
N TRP A 669 11.20 16.86 -12.02
CA TRP A 669 10.74 17.68 -10.90
C TRP A 669 9.63 18.64 -11.31
N ASN A 670 9.78 19.33 -12.43
CA ASN A 670 8.77 20.29 -12.91
C ASN A 670 7.47 19.60 -13.35
N ILE A 671 7.57 18.44 -14.02
CA ILE A 671 6.40 17.67 -14.45
C ILE A 671 5.64 17.11 -13.25
N LEU A 672 6.35 16.52 -12.29
CA LEU A 672 5.72 16.00 -11.09
C LEU A 672 5.06 17.12 -10.28
N ARG A 673 5.74 18.25 -10.11
CA ARG A 673 5.27 19.39 -9.34
C ARG A 673 4.01 20.05 -9.89
N ASN A 674 3.89 20.16 -11.21
CA ASN A 674 2.75 20.81 -11.86
C ASN A 674 2.37 20.10 -13.17
N PRO A 675 1.80 18.90 -13.09
CA PRO A 675 1.39 18.16 -14.28
C PRO A 675 0.26 18.88 -15.04
N SER A 676 0.30 18.87 -16.37
CA SER A 676 -0.72 19.45 -17.24
C SER A 676 -2.06 18.69 -17.17
N THR A 677 -2.91 19.05 -16.21
CA THR A 677 -4.19 18.37 -15.97
C THR A 677 -5.35 18.96 -16.77
N LYS A 678 -5.26 20.23 -17.20
CA LYS A 678 -6.38 21.02 -17.76
C LYS A 678 -7.08 20.34 -18.94
N LYS A 679 -6.32 19.78 -19.87
CA LYS A 679 -6.87 19.16 -21.08
C LYS A 679 -7.60 17.85 -20.76
N TYR A 680 -7.06 17.05 -19.85
CA TYR A 680 -7.55 15.70 -19.57
C TYR A 680 -8.68 15.67 -18.55
N PHE A 681 -8.69 16.63 -17.61
CA PHE A 681 -9.58 16.64 -16.46
C PHE A 681 -10.31 17.97 -16.24
N GLY A 682 -10.03 18.98 -17.08
CA GLY A 682 -10.73 20.27 -17.08
C GLY A 682 -10.29 21.24 -15.99
N PHE A 683 -9.25 20.94 -15.20
CA PHE A 683 -8.70 21.81 -14.15
C PHE A 683 -7.19 21.91 -14.23
N GLN A 684 -6.63 22.93 -13.60
CA GLN A 684 -5.19 23.10 -13.37
C GLN A 684 -4.98 23.70 -11.99
N VAL A 685 -3.94 23.26 -11.28
CA VAL A 685 -3.54 23.83 -9.99
C VAL A 685 -2.46 24.88 -10.28
N ASP A 686 -2.85 26.15 -10.36
CA ASP A 686 -1.96 27.26 -10.75
C ASP A 686 -1.65 28.23 -9.60
N ASP A 687 -2.43 28.20 -8.51
CA ASP A 687 -2.37 29.10 -7.37
C ASP A 687 -1.46 28.61 -6.23
N VAL A 688 -1.04 27.34 -6.26
CA VAL A 688 -0.09 26.75 -5.34
C VAL A 688 0.84 25.77 -6.05
N ASP A 689 2.13 25.93 -5.84
CA ASP A 689 3.12 24.98 -6.33
C ASP A 689 3.04 23.67 -5.50
N MET A 690 2.93 22.53 -6.14
CA MET A 690 3.07 21.22 -5.51
C MET A 690 4.55 20.89 -5.30
N ASP A 691 5.20 21.61 -4.37
CA ASP A 691 6.64 21.53 -4.15
C ASP A 691 7.09 20.15 -3.63
N MET A 692 8.33 19.78 -3.94
CA MET A 692 8.85 18.48 -3.60
C MET A 692 10.35 18.51 -3.37
N ASP A 693 10.79 17.65 -2.45
CA ASP A 693 12.19 17.38 -2.19
C ASP A 693 12.73 16.37 -3.20
N PHE A 694 13.98 16.54 -3.58
CA PHE A 694 14.68 15.63 -4.46
C PHE A 694 15.98 15.15 -3.81
N THR A 695 16.14 13.83 -3.76
CA THR A 695 17.33 13.21 -3.18
C THR A 695 17.90 12.10 -4.08
N ILE A 696 19.19 11.81 -3.87
CA ILE A 696 19.94 10.76 -4.58
C ILE A 696 20.63 9.87 -3.54
N GLY A 697 20.76 8.57 -3.85
CA GLY A 697 21.45 7.66 -2.97
C GLY A 697 21.80 6.32 -3.61
N ARG A 698 22.66 5.57 -2.96
CA ARG A 698 22.99 4.16 -3.31
C ARG A 698 21.96 3.19 -2.74
N SER A 699 21.29 3.61 -1.68
CA SER A 699 20.20 2.88 -1.03
C SER A 699 19.03 3.83 -0.74
N MET A 700 17.86 3.28 -0.39
CA MET A 700 16.71 4.09 0.05
C MET A 700 16.96 4.86 1.35
N ALA A 701 18.01 4.50 2.10
CA ALA A 701 18.38 5.19 3.34
C ALA A 701 19.28 6.40 3.10
N GLU A 702 19.95 6.48 1.96
CA GLU A 702 20.76 7.63 1.58
C GLU A 702 19.88 8.67 0.89
N GLU A 703 19.58 9.74 1.60
CA GLU A 703 18.77 10.85 1.11
C GLU A 703 19.68 12.08 0.91
N LEU A 704 20.61 12.01 -0.07
CA LEU A 704 21.59 13.05 -0.36
C LEU A 704 21.01 14.11 -1.31
N PRO A 705 21.24 15.41 -1.04
CA PRO A 705 20.74 16.48 -1.90
C PRO A 705 21.42 16.50 -3.26
N PHE A 706 20.72 16.99 -4.29
CA PHE A 706 21.26 17.08 -5.64
C PHE A 706 22.32 18.21 -5.78
N ILE A 707 23.44 17.88 -6.44
CA ILE A 707 24.47 18.85 -6.80
C ILE A 707 24.50 19.00 -8.33
N PRO A 708 24.12 20.18 -8.88
CA PRO A 708 24.19 20.41 -10.31
C PRO A 708 25.62 20.29 -10.87
N GLY A 709 25.80 19.46 -11.91
CA GLY A 709 27.10 19.27 -12.54
C GLY A 709 28.04 18.30 -11.83
N TYR A 710 27.61 17.68 -10.72
CA TYR A 710 28.40 16.65 -10.04
C TYR A 710 28.55 15.39 -10.89
N ASP A 711 29.72 14.76 -10.84
CA ASP A 711 29.94 13.46 -11.45
C ASP A 711 29.44 12.33 -10.55
N TYR A 712 28.21 11.91 -10.78
CA TYR A 712 27.54 10.87 -9.99
C TYR A 712 28.18 9.47 -10.12
N ASN A 713 29.12 9.25 -11.06
CA ASN A 713 29.89 8.02 -11.08
C ASN A 713 30.75 7.85 -9.84
N LYS A 714 31.18 8.94 -9.20
CA LYS A 714 31.92 8.90 -7.95
C LYS A 714 31.16 8.19 -6.83
N MET A 715 29.83 8.31 -6.77
CA MET A 715 29.01 7.62 -5.77
C MET A 715 29.04 6.10 -5.88
N LEU A 716 29.44 5.55 -7.02
CA LEU A 716 29.56 4.10 -7.23
C LEU A 716 30.95 3.56 -6.87
N GLN A 717 31.91 4.43 -6.51
CA GLN A 717 33.25 4.03 -6.12
C GLN A 717 33.29 3.58 -4.66
N SER A 718 34.20 2.67 -4.34
CA SER A 718 34.31 2.10 -2.99
C SER A 718 34.79 3.11 -1.94
N ASP A 719 35.47 4.16 -2.36
CA ASP A 719 36.00 5.26 -1.55
C ASP A 719 35.09 6.49 -1.46
N PHE A 720 33.85 6.39 -1.94
CA PHE A 720 32.87 7.49 -1.84
C PHE A 720 32.59 7.86 -0.39
N SER A 721 32.84 9.13 -0.06
CA SER A 721 32.58 9.74 1.26
C SER A 721 31.34 10.62 1.20
N VAL A 722 30.38 10.33 2.08
CA VAL A 722 29.17 11.15 2.26
C VAL A 722 29.54 12.52 2.83
N GLU A 723 30.52 12.58 3.73
CA GLU A 723 31.01 13.80 4.34
C GLU A 723 31.59 14.75 3.30
N GLU A 724 32.46 14.25 2.40
CA GLU A 724 33.03 15.03 1.30
C GLU A 724 31.96 15.51 0.33
N TYR A 725 30.98 14.66 0.01
CA TYR A 725 29.83 15.03 -0.81
C TYR A 725 29.04 16.18 -0.19
N MET A 726 28.76 16.11 1.10
CA MET A 726 28.01 17.15 1.81
C MET A 726 28.79 18.46 1.92
N GLU A 727 30.12 18.42 2.05
CA GLU A 727 30.97 19.62 1.98
C GLU A 727 30.93 20.24 0.57
N GLU A 728 30.95 19.43 -0.47
CA GLU A 728 30.79 19.94 -1.85
C GLU A 728 29.40 20.55 -2.05
N HIS A 729 28.34 19.92 -1.52
CA HIS A 729 26.98 20.46 -1.58
C HIS A 729 26.86 21.85 -0.92
N LYS A 730 27.58 22.12 0.17
CA LYS A 730 27.57 23.45 0.82
C LYS A 730 27.96 24.57 -0.15
N LYS A 731 28.83 24.32 -1.12
CA LYS A 731 29.24 25.28 -2.16
C LYS A 731 28.08 25.61 -3.12
N TYR A 732 27.15 24.68 -3.30
CA TYR A 732 26.00 24.78 -4.22
C TYR A 732 24.68 25.04 -3.51
N LYS A 733 24.66 25.20 -2.17
CA LYS A 733 23.47 25.39 -1.36
C LYS A 733 22.55 26.53 -1.85
N HIS A 734 23.09 27.49 -2.60
CA HIS A 734 22.36 28.62 -3.16
C HIS A 734 21.83 28.38 -4.57
N ILE A 735 22.21 27.27 -5.23
CA ILE A 735 21.75 26.95 -6.57
C ILE A 735 20.47 26.13 -6.48
N HIS A 736 19.35 26.84 -6.40
CA HIS A 736 18.04 26.19 -6.42
C HIS A 736 17.71 25.70 -7.84
N ILE A 737 17.14 24.48 -7.94
CA ILE A 737 16.53 23.94 -9.17
C ILE A 737 15.59 24.97 -9.82
N LYS A 738 14.90 25.79 -9.05
CA LYS A 738 14.05 26.91 -9.51
C LYS A 738 14.75 27.90 -10.45
N GLN A 739 16.07 28.08 -10.35
CA GLN A 739 16.84 29.01 -11.22
C GLN A 739 16.92 28.52 -12.66
N PHE A 740 16.71 27.24 -12.91
CA PHE A 740 16.67 26.66 -14.25
C PHE A 740 15.28 26.75 -14.92
N LYS A 741 14.26 27.25 -14.20
CA LYS A 741 12.85 27.28 -14.62
C LYS A 741 12.65 27.92 -16.00
N GLU A 742 13.23 29.08 -16.24
CA GLU A 742 13.04 29.80 -17.50
C GLU A 742 13.70 29.08 -18.67
N ARG A 743 14.88 28.51 -18.47
CA ARG A 743 15.66 27.84 -19.52
C ARG A 743 14.94 26.60 -20.07
N PHE A 744 14.25 25.85 -19.23
CA PHE A 744 13.68 24.55 -19.60
C PHE A 744 12.17 24.54 -19.78
N ASN A 745 11.41 25.49 -19.22
CA ASN A 745 9.95 25.55 -19.31
C ASN A 745 9.43 25.52 -20.77
N LYS A 746 10.12 26.16 -21.67
CA LYS A 746 9.73 26.24 -23.10
C LYS A 746 9.78 24.82 -23.74
N GLN A 747 10.77 24.03 -23.39
CA GLN A 747 10.96 22.67 -23.91
C GLN A 747 10.01 21.67 -23.23
N ILE A 748 9.75 21.82 -21.93
CA ILE A 748 8.78 20.99 -21.20
C ILE A 748 7.38 21.19 -21.76
N LYS A 749 6.95 22.45 -21.99
CA LYS A 749 5.67 22.77 -22.65
C LYS A 749 5.53 22.15 -24.03
N ARG A 750 6.65 22.05 -24.78
CA ARG A 750 6.66 21.36 -26.07
C ARG A 750 6.43 19.86 -25.92
N TYR A 751 7.06 19.23 -24.93
CA TYR A 751 6.87 17.79 -24.66
C TYR A 751 5.46 17.45 -24.16
N GLU A 752 4.88 18.30 -23.33
CA GLU A 752 3.49 18.18 -22.90
C GLU A 752 2.53 18.26 -24.11
N LYS A 753 2.77 19.17 -25.02
CA LYS A 753 2.02 19.31 -26.27
C LYS A 753 2.12 18.07 -27.18
N ASP A 754 3.30 17.45 -27.24
CA ASP A 754 3.52 16.22 -27.99
C ASP A 754 2.86 15.01 -27.33
N PHE A 755 2.87 14.95 -26.00
CA PHE A 755 2.11 13.96 -25.23
C PHE A 755 0.61 14.05 -25.56
N GLU A 756 0.08 15.26 -25.56
CA GLU A 756 -1.30 15.54 -25.96
C GLU A 756 -1.65 15.01 -27.33
N ARG A 757 -0.77 15.23 -28.32
CA ARG A 757 -0.98 14.79 -29.71
C ARG A 757 -0.98 13.28 -29.85
N THR A 758 -0.11 12.58 -29.12
CA THR A 758 0.00 11.11 -29.19
C THR A 758 -1.12 10.39 -28.42
N HIS A 759 -1.71 11.03 -27.40
CA HIS A 759 -2.85 10.46 -26.66
C HIS A 759 -4.20 10.75 -27.32
N SER A 760 -4.34 11.87 -28.03
CA SER A 760 -5.55 12.14 -28.83
C SER A 760 -5.68 11.21 -30.06
N MET A 761 -4.59 10.57 -30.49
CA MET A 761 -4.61 9.55 -31.54
C MET A 761 -4.90 8.13 -31.00
N ALA A 762 -4.93 7.95 -29.69
CA ALA A 762 -5.29 6.67 -29.05
C ALA A 762 -6.76 6.64 -28.55
N SER A 763 -7.51 7.70 -28.77
CA SER A 763 -8.96 7.80 -28.66
C SER A 763 -9.57 7.64 -30.05
#